data_19c3c6f9fd0c9098f3b4ddcc779f3b7f
#
_entry.id   19c3c6f9fd0c9098f3b4ddcc779f3b7f
#
_cell.length_a   1.000
_cell.length_b   1.000
_cell.length_c   1.000
_cell.angle_alpha   90.00
_cell.angle_beta   90.00
_cell.angle_gamma   90.00
#
_symmetry.space_group_name_H-M   'P 1'
#
loop_
_entity.id
_entity.type
_entity.pdbx_description
1 polymer ?
#
loop_
_entity_poly.entity_id
_entity_poly.type
_entity_poly.pdbx_seq_one_letter_code
_entity_poly.pdbx_strand_id
1 'polypeptide(L)'
;MEKYQIAPRAGIRYNRLRKGKREIQAWEDVPGMKIINFSVNRKRMAGTPRDRVVEGGGRLVFAWGVENAPGRKQAAYQLTLLCDGSDIYDSGWVETDAQECAVSGLAVPSGARVDAALTVRDDTGAESEKGIQSFYPVNVEWTAKWMTAPEDTNLRTVYFRREFSVKGEVRRAVLYACGLGYQNLYINGVRVDDARLDPAHTDYSVVCQYVAVPDAGDFLRAGENCLAAEVGGGWRDNPGGYQGHVADVTFFGDRRLIYMLDITYADGSAERLISDERTQAGFGPSVRSTLFNGEDYDATLSIPGWNEVGFAGFKAAKVCETDVGALKPMVIPPIREVETVKPLSVSRHDGSYIVDFGLNLAGVVRVKLPKMPRGTVVSLSHAEELDETGDLYTATLRGAEATDRYTYAGDASDLDVWQPDFTYHGFRYARVTGVDVGRDDVEAVFLRTDMKRNGFFVSGSAALNALQQQVLRTEEGNMHSILTDCPQRDERMGWMNDATVRFEETPYNFDCAGMFRKIVRDLISIQKPDGAIACTAPKVGGAFPADPVCSSFLVAGLQAYLHFADKETLEEAFDAFAAWEGCLLDHSEDYIVNYSYYGDWAGPAYACEPNDGARSIVTPGVFMSTGYSFFNCRTLAEMAEALGREGDARTYRALAGRVREAMLRKWYDAADAVFATGSMACQAFSLWLGIVPEEDRARAAKKLRGDLVSAGYAFTTGNLCTRYLLDELAEFGYVDDAYELLTRDEYPSWGFMRQNEATTVWERFELKKNPGMNSHNHPMYGSVGAFLYTGLLGLAPTQPGFRRFSVKPRMPEKLLSAQGGVDSPYGAIHVRWFKRYGGCHLFVDVPFGCTCDVEFMGQKRTLQAGAHHLNVAE
;
A
#
# COMPACT_ATOMS: atom_id res chain seq x y z
N MET A 1 -10.78 23.24 -20.23
CA MET A 1 -11.48 21.95 -20.21
C MET A 1 -11.20 21.25 -21.54
N GLU A 2 -10.00 20.72 -21.70
CA GLU A 2 -9.59 19.83 -22.80
C GLU A 2 -8.12 19.51 -22.56
N LYS A 3 -7.84 18.29 -22.07
CA LYS A 3 -6.58 17.55 -22.14
C LYS A 3 -6.33 16.66 -20.91
N TYR A 4 -7.16 15.65 -20.75
CA TYR A 4 -6.75 14.42 -20.09
C TYR A 4 -7.37 13.25 -20.87
N GLN A 5 -6.76 12.90 -21.97
CA GLN A 5 -7.00 11.62 -22.64
C GLN A 5 -6.06 10.60 -22.02
N ILE A 6 -6.58 9.79 -21.12
CA ILE A 6 -5.96 8.52 -20.75
C ILE A 6 -6.15 7.60 -21.96
N ALA A 7 -5.04 7.17 -22.56
CA ALA A 7 -5.08 6.21 -23.66
C ALA A 7 -5.63 4.87 -23.13
N PRO A 8 -6.69 4.31 -23.73
CA PRO A 8 -7.16 2.98 -23.37
C PRO A 8 -6.23 1.93 -24.00
N ARG A 9 -5.69 1.05 -23.16
CA ARG A 9 -5.09 -0.20 -23.66
C ARG A 9 -6.20 -1.11 -24.16
N ALA A 10 -6.03 -1.56 -25.41
CA ALA A 10 -6.79 -2.57 -26.14
C ALA A 10 -8.31 -2.33 -26.27
N GLY A 11 -8.68 -1.76 -27.42
CA GLY A 11 -10.02 -1.36 -27.74
C GLY A 11 -10.96 -2.49 -28.13
N ILE A 12 -12.16 -2.44 -27.62
CA ILE A 12 -13.34 -2.99 -28.27
C ILE A 12 -13.89 -1.87 -29.18
N ARG A 13 -13.73 -2.03 -30.49
CA ARG A 13 -14.33 -1.14 -31.49
C ARG A 13 -15.82 -1.47 -31.65
N TYR A 14 -16.69 -0.57 -31.25
CA TYR A 14 -18.10 -0.64 -31.67
C TYR A 14 -18.24 -0.17 -33.09
N ASN A 15 -18.64 -1.08 -33.99
CA ASN A 15 -19.12 -0.74 -35.34
C ASN A 15 -20.58 -0.30 -35.31
N ARG A 16 -20.83 0.86 -35.89
CA ARG A 16 -22.18 1.40 -36.20
C ARG A 16 -22.95 0.42 -37.07
N LEU A 17 -24.09 -0.01 -36.60
CA LEU A 17 -25.09 -0.73 -37.41
C LEU A 17 -25.55 0.14 -38.60
N ARG A 18 -25.08 -0.18 -39.78
CA ARG A 18 -25.77 0.15 -41.05
C ARG A 18 -26.42 -1.12 -41.59
N LYS A 19 -27.73 -1.01 -41.88
CA LYS A 19 -28.51 -2.08 -42.54
C LYS A 19 -27.89 -2.44 -43.89
N GLY A 20 -27.56 -3.73 -44.04
CA GLY A 20 -27.20 -4.30 -45.34
C GLY A 20 -26.72 -5.72 -45.15
N LYS A 21 -27.46 -6.71 -45.70
CA LYS A 21 -27.07 -8.12 -45.77
C LYS A 21 -25.73 -8.23 -46.47
N ARG A 22 -24.71 -8.76 -45.74
CA ARG A 22 -23.55 -9.41 -46.32
C ARG A 22 -23.19 -10.60 -45.45
N GLU A 23 -22.92 -11.69 -46.09
CA GLU A 23 -22.43 -12.95 -45.55
C GLU A 23 -21.18 -12.71 -44.70
N ILE A 24 -21.22 -13.22 -43.49
CA ILE A 24 -20.11 -13.13 -42.57
C ILE A 24 -19.20 -14.33 -42.86
N GLN A 25 -18.14 -14.08 -43.67
CA GLN A 25 -16.89 -14.81 -43.58
C GLN A 25 -15.94 -13.96 -42.76
N ALA A 26 -15.83 -14.28 -41.52
CA ALA A 26 -14.71 -13.85 -40.68
C ALA A 26 -14.48 -14.94 -39.62
N TRP A 27 -13.56 -15.79 -39.89
CA TRP A 27 -12.82 -16.50 -38.88
C TRP A 27 -11.83 -15.47 -38.32
N GLU A 28 -12.23 -14.64 -37.35
CA GLU A 28 -11.29 -13.98 -36.50
C GLU A 28 -10.72 -15.09 -35.59
N ASP A 29 -9.40 -15.24 -35.56
CA ASP A 29 -8.71 -16.11 -34.60
C ASP A 29 -9.20 -15.78 -33.19
N VAL A 30 -10.03 -16.63 -32.64
CA VAL A 30 -10.41 -16.53 -31.22
C VAL A 30 -9.10 -16.78 -30.45
N PRO A 31 -8.62 -15.81 -29.66
CA PRO A 31 -7.39 -16.04 -28.89
C PRO A 31 -7.51 -17.34 -28.09
N GLY A 32 -6.48 -18.19 -28.18
CA GLY A 32 -6.45 -19.46 -27.42
C GLY A 32 -6.53 -19.24 -25.92
N MET A 33 -6.90 -20.27 -25.17
CA MET A 33 -6.97 -20.25 -23.71
C MET A 33 -5.57 -19.93 -23.13
N LYS A 34 -5.47 -18.92 -22.24
CA LYS A 34 -4.21 -18.41 -21.70
C LYS A 34 -4.19 -18.37 -20.18
N ILE A 35 -3.00 -18.59 -19.62
CA ILE A 35 -2.73 -18.38 -18.19
C ILE A 35 -2.51 -16.90 -17.95
N ILE A 36 -3.20 -16.35 -16.94
CA ILE A 36 -3.09 -14.97 -16.47
C ILE A 36 -2.86 -14.94 -14.96
N ASN A 37 -2.47 -13.80 -14.42
CA ASN A 37 -2.32 -13.55 -12.98
C ASN A 37 -1.50 -14.60 -12.24
N PHE A 38 -0.51 -15.21 -12.92
CA PHE A 38 0.35 -16.21 -12.30
C PHE A 38 1.13 -15.59 -11.14
N SER A 39 1.02 -16.21 -9.99
CA SER A 39 1.66 -15.73 -8.76
C SER A 39 2.40 -16.85 -8.03
N VAL A 40 3.43 -16.44 -7.28
CA VAL A 40 4.15 -17.31 -6.33
C VAL A 40 4.08 -16.63 -4.96
N ASN A 41 3.60 -17.35 -3.95
CA ASN A 41 3.34 -16.81 -2.61
C ASN A 41 2.48 -15.52 -2.66
N ARG A 42 1.44 -15.52 -3.49
CA ARG A 42 0.48 -14.42 -3.74
C ARG A 42 1.10 -13.17 -4.38
N LYS A 43 2.37 -13.21 -4.75
CA LYS A 43 3.05 -12.15 -5.49
C LYS A 43 2.98 -12.46 -6.99
N ARG A 44 2.43 -11.56 -7.80
CA ARG A 44 2.38 -11.71 -9.26
C ARG A 44 3.78 -11.63 -9.87
N MET A 45 4.10 -12.56 -10.76
CA MET A 45 5.41 -12.67 -11.39
C MET A 45 5.48 -11.73 -12.61
N ALA A 46 5.72 -10.45 -12.35
CA ALA A 46 5.85 -9.40 -13.39
C ALA A 46 7.01 -8.46 -13.04
N GLY A 47 7.46 -7.65 -14.01
CA GLY A 47 8.51 -6.67 -13.79
C GLY A 47 9.93 -7.22 -13.99
N THR A 48 10.91 -6.58 -13.36
CA THR A 48 12.34 -6.92 -13.40
C THR A 48 12.64 -8.22 -12.63
N PRO A 49 13.85 -8.81 -12.74
CA PRO A 49 14.26 -9.93 -11.90
C PRO A 49 14.07 -9.67 -10.39
N ARG A 50 14.38 -8.46 -9.94
CA ARG A 50 14.16 -8.04 -8.55
C ARG A 50 12.70 -8.08 -8.13
N ASP A 51 11.77 -7.68 -8.99
CA ASP A 51 10.33 -7.70 -8.69
C ASP A 51 9.80 -9.13 -8.52
N ARG A 52 10.50 -10.13 -9.06
CA ARG A 52 10.15 -11.55 -9.03
C ARG A 52 10.87 -12.33 -7.93
N VAL A 53 11.56 -11.63 -7.02
CA VAL A 53 12.14 -12.26 -5.82
C VAL A 53 11.00 -12.69 -4.90
N VAL A 54 11.08 -13.92 -4.39
CA VAL A 54 10.18 -14.52 -3.40
C VAL A 54 10.98 -15.13 -2.25
N GLU A 55 10.38 -15.23 -1.08
CA GLU A 55 10.98 -15.95 0.04
C GLU A 55 11.08 -17.44 -0.29
N GLY A 56 12.28 -18.01 -0.21
CA GLY A 56 12.60 -19.40 -0.52
C GLY A 56 12.82 -20.24 0.75
N GLY A 57 13.16 -21.52 0.56
CA GLY A 57 13.51 -22.45 1.65
C GLY A 57 12.31 -23.08 2.36
N GLY A 58 11.08 -22.78 1.93
CA GLY A 58 9.85 -23.30 2.49
C GLY A 58 8.88 -23.85 1.44
N ARG A 59 7.61 -23.85 1.79
CA ARG A 59 6.49 -24.14 0.89
C ARG A 59 6.29 -22.97 -0.07
N LEU A 60 6.26 -23.21 -1.38
CA LEU A 60 5.88 -22.25 -2.41
C LEU A 60 4.45 -22.52 -2.85
N VAL A 61 3.62 -21.48 -2.85
CA VAL A 61 2.23 -21.54 -3.31
C VAL A 61 2.15 -20.87 -4.67
N PHE A 62 1.74 -21.64 -5.68
CA PHE A 62 1.50 -21.19 -7.06
C PHE A 62 0.00 -21.00 -7.24
N ALA A 63 -0.42 -19.86 -7.80
CA ALA A 63 -1.81 -19.61 -8.15
C ALA A 63 -1.91 -18.91 -9.51
N TRP A 64 -3.04 -19.08 -10.19
CA TRP A 64 -3.24 -18.57 -11.56
C TRP A 64 -4.69 -18.31 -11.88
N GLY A 65 -4.90 -17.40 -12.83
CA GLY A 65 -6.14 -17.20 -13.55
C GLY A 65 -6.07 -17.79 -14.96
N VAL A 66 -7.22 -17.87 -15.62
CA VAL A 66 -7.34 -18.34 -17.01
C VAL A 66 -8.26 -17.42 -17.77
N GLU A 67 -7.90 -17.04 -19.00
CA GLU A 67 -8.76 -16.29 -19.90
C GLU A 67 -8.98 -17.02 -21.22
N ASN A 68 -10.03 -16.65 -21.94
CA ASN A 68 -10.44 -17.22 -23.22
C ASN A 68 -10.70 -18.75 -23.18
N ALA A 69 -11.05 -19.30 -22.01
CA ALA A 69 -11.40 -20.71 -21.90
C ALA A 69 -12.76 -21.00 -22.54
N PRO A 70 -12.89 -22.06 -23.37
CA PRO A 70 -14.18 -22.53 -23.86
C PRO A 70 -15.10 -23.04 -22.75
N GLY A 71 -14.51 -23.65 -21.72
CA GLY A 71 -15.18 -24.15 -20.52
C GLY A 71 -15.41 -23.05 -19.48
N ARG A 72 -15.97 -23.46 -18.35
CA ARG A 72 -16.32 -22.54 -17.24
C ARG A 72 -15.44 -22.70 -16.01
N LYS A 73 -14.76 -23.83 -15.90
CA LYS A 73 -13.88 -24.15 -14.76
C LYS A 73 -12.75 -25.07 -15.20
N GLN A 74 -11.69 -25.06 -14.41
CA GLN A 74 -10.59 -26.00 -14.53
C GLN A 74 -11.06 -27.44 -14.24
N ALA A 75 -10.54 -28.40 -14.99
CA ALA A 75 -10.64 -29.83 -14.74
C ALA A 75 -9.31 -30.40 -14.27
N ALA A 76 -8.19 -29.91 -14.83
CA ALA A 76 -6.86 -30.37 -14.45
C ALA A 76 -5.79 -29.30 -14.72
N TYR A 77 -4.61 -29.50 -14.12
CA TYR A 77 -3.41 -28.73 -14.46
C TYR A 77 -2.18 -29.63 -14.49
N GLN A 78 -1.13 -29.16 -15.17
CA GLN A 78 0.24 -29.66 -15.05
C GLN A 78 1.20 -28.50 -14.81
N LEU A 79 1.99 -28.58 -13.73
CA LEU A 79 3.04 -27.60 -13.37
C LEU A 79 4.40 -28.28 -13.44
N THR A 80 5.32 -27.75 -14.22
CA THR A 80 6.73 -28.14 -14.23
C THR A 80 7.60 -26.98 -13.79
N LEU A 81 8.63 -27.25 -12.98
CA LEU A 81 9.61 -26.25 -12.54
C LEU A 81 11.00 -26.62 -13.04
N LEU A 82 11.68 -25.66 -13.63
CA LEU A 82 13.06 -25.78 -14.09
C LEU A 82 13.94 -24.80 -13.33
N CYS A 83 15.06 -25.28 -12.77
CA CYS A 83 16.07 -24.41 -12.20
C CYS A 83 17.29 -24.37 -13.11
N ASP A 84 17.68 -23.19 -13.58
CA ASP A 84 18.77 -23.01 -14.54
C ASP A 84 18.67 -23.97 -15.75
N GLY A 85 17.44 -24.25 -16.22
CA GLY A 85 17.13 -25.13 -17.35
C GLY A 85 17.08 -26.63 -17.05
N SER A 86 17.26 -27.05 -15.80
CA SER A 86 17.14 -28.45 -15.36
C SER A 86 15.81 -28.68 -14.66
N ASP A 87 15.14 -29.78 -14.98
CA ASP A 87 13.88 -30.16 -14.33
C ASP A 87 14.11 -30.44 -12.82
N ILE A 88 13.34 -29.77 -11.95
CA ILE A 88 13.39 -29.94 -10.50
C ILE A 88 12.05 -30.39 -9.92
N TYR A 89 10.97 -30.28 -10.69
CA TYR A 89 9.65 -30.73 -10.27
C TYR A 89 8.72 -30.89 -11.48
N ASP A 90 7.91 -31.94 -11.49
CA ASP A 90 6.78 -32.15 -12.40
C ASP A 90 5.62 -32.73 -11.62
N SER A 91 4.49 -32.03 -11.61
CA SER A 91 3.26 -32.51 -10.95
C SER A 91 2.59 -33.68 -11.70
N GLY A 92 2.94 -33.92 -12.98
CA GLY A 92 2.05 -34.61 -13.90
C GLY A 92 0.69 -33.89 -14.01
N TRP A 93 -0.28 -34.52 -14.66
CA TRP A 93 -1.67 -34.03 -14.67
C TRP A 93 -2.32 -34.26 -13.30
N VAL A 94 -2.78 -33.18 -12.67
CA VAL A 94 -3.51 -33.19 -11.40
C VAL A 94 -4.97 -32.82 -11.68
N GLU A 95 -5.89 -33.77 -11.47
CA GLU A 95 -7.34 -33.58 -11.65
C GLU A 95 -7.90 -32.78 -10.47
N THR A 96 -8.24 -31.51 -10.70
CA THR A 96 -8.81 -30.61 -9.70
C THR A 96 -9.33 -29.32 -10.37
N ASP A 97 -10.33 -28.70 -9.75
CA ASP A 97 -10.81 -27.36 -10.14
C ASP A 97 -10.12 -26.23 -9.38
N ALA A 98 -9.21 -26.54 -8.45
CA ALA A 98 -8.39 -25.56 -7.74
C ALA A 98 -7.36 -24.94 -8.71
N GLN A 99 -7.34 -23.61 -8.78
CA GLN A 99 -6.40 -22.84 -9.59
C GLN A 99 -5.18 -22.41 -8.74
N GLU A 100 -4.76 -23.32 -7.87
CA GLU A 100 -3.57 -23.17 -7.05
C GLU A 100 -2.98 -24.54 -6.68
N CYS A 101 -1.68 -24.53 -6.37
CA CYS A 101 -1.01 -25.68 -5.77
C CYS A 101 0.16 -25.24 -4.89
N ALA A 102 0.55 -26.12 -3.98
CA ALA A 102 1.71 -25.90 -3.12
C ALA A 102 2.79 -26.95 -3.35
N VAL A 103 4.03 -26.51 -3.45
CA VAL A 103 5.21 -27.36 -3.63
C VAL A 103 6.17 -27.10 -2.48
N SER A 104 6.63 -28.16 -1.84
CA SER A 104 7.57 -28.12 -0.72
C SER A 104 8.81 -28.97 -1.00
N GLY A 105 9.90 -28.73 -0.27
CA GLY A 105 11.12 -29.54 -0.36
C GLY A 105 11.96 -29.31 -1.61
N LEU A 106 11.75 -28.19 -2.31
CA LEU A 106 12.58 -27.83 -3.46
C LEU A 106 13.99 -27.43 -3.03
N ALA A 107 15.00 -28.11 -3.55
CA ALA A 107 16.41 -27.75 -3.35
C ALA A 107 16.83 -26.77 -4.43
N VAL A 108 16.54 -25.49 -4.27
CA VAL A 108 16.89 -24.41 -5.19
C VAL A 108 17.96 -23.54 -4.55
N PRO A 109 19.10 -23.29 -5.22
CA PRO A 109 20.08 -22.32 -4.73
C PRO A 109 19.43 -20.92 -4.59
N SER A 110 19.80 -20.20 -3.52
CA SER A 110 19.27 -18.86 -3.29
C SER A 110 19.51 -17.95 -4.49
N GLY A 111 18.46 -17.24 -4.92
CA GLY A 111 18.48 -16.33 -6.06
C GLY A 111 18.69 -17.00 -7.44
N ALA A 112 18.65 -18.33 -7.53
CA ALA A 112 18.64 -19.02 -8.82
C ALA A 112 17.32 -18.75 -9.55
N ARG A 113 17.40 -18.66 -10.88
CA ARG A 113 16.21 -18.53 -11.71
C ARG A 113 15.45 -19.83 -11.75
N VAL A 114 14.18 -19.79 -11.39
CA VAL A 114 13.23 -20.88 -11.56
C VAL A 114 12.20 -20.48 -12.59
N ASP A 115 12.07 -21.30 -13.64
CA ASP A 115 11.02 -21.15 -14.65
C ASP A 115 9.88 -22.12 -14.33
N ALA A 116 8.70 -21.57 -14.02
CA ALA A 116 7.48 -22.34 -13.84
C ALA A 116 6.70 -22.38 -15.14
N ALA A 117 6.44 -23.59 -15.65
CA ALA A 117 5.68 -23.81 -16.85
C ALA A 117 4.36 -24.52 -16.49
N LEU A 118 3.24 -23.87 -16.79
CA LEU A 118 1.90 -24.32 -16.41
C LEU A 118 1.03 -24.54 -17.65
N THR A 119 0.30 -25.66 -17.67
CA THR A 119 -0.76 -25.95 -18.63
C THR A 119 -2.02 -26.31 -17.83
N VAL A 120 -3.16 -25.77 -18.28
CA VAL A 120 -4.48 -26.02 -17.67
C VAL A 120 -5.39 -26.68 -18.69
N ARG A 121 -6.18 -27.65 -18.24
CA ARG A 121 -7.29 -28.24 -19.00
C ARG A 121 -8.61 -27.82 -18.37
N ASP A 122 -9.55 -27.35 -19.18
CA ASP A 122 -10.88 -26.98 -18.73
C ASP A 122 -11.88 -28.14 -18.72
N ASP A 123 -13.11 -27.90 -18.27
CA ASP A 123 -14.19 -28.90 -18.17
C ASP A 123 -14.80 -29.32 -19.53
N THR A 124 -14.32 -28.73 -20.63
CA THR A 124 -14.62 -29.21 -22.00
C THR A 124 -13.52 -30.11 -22.57
N GLY A 125 -12.36 -30.18 -21.87
CA GLY A 125 -11.18 -30.92 -22.31
C GLY A 125 -10.21 -30.06 -23.15
N ALA A 126 -10.47 -28.78 -23.33
CA ALA A 126 -9.55 -27.85 -24.01
C ALA A 126 -8.35 -27.53 -23.12
N GLU A 127 -7.15 -27.44 -23.74
CA GLU A 127 -5.91 -27.13 -23.02
C GLU A 127 -5.46 -25.71 -23.30
N SER A 128 -4.88 -25.03 -22.28
CA SER A 128 -4.31 -23.71 -22.43
C SER A 128 -3.01 -23.75 -23.25
N GLU A 129 -2.63 -22.62 -23.81
CA GLU A 129 -1.23 -22.39 -24.16
C GLU A 129 -0.38 -22.57 -22.89
N LYS A 130 0.86 -23.06 -23.06
CA LYS A 130 1.79 -23.24 -21.94
C LYS A 130 2.25 -21.89 -21.43
N GLY A 131 1.79 -21.51 -20.24
CA GLY A 131 2.22 -20.29 -19.54
C GLY A 131 3.58 -20.52 -18.89
N ILE A 132 4.57 -19.65 -19.16
CA ILE A 132 5.89 -19.72 -18.53
C ILE A 132 6.14 -18.42 -17.76
N GLN A 133 6.50 -18.54 -16.48
CA GLN A 133 6.87 -17.44 -15.62
C GLN A 133 8.13 -17.75 -14.82
N SER A 134 9.03 -16.76 -14.76
CA SER A 134 10.28 -16.90 -14.00
C SER A 134 10.16 -16.21 -12.64
N PHE A 135 10.80 -16.77 -11.62
CA PHE A 135 10.94 -16.19 -10.31
C PHE A 135 12.26 -16.60 -9.64
N TYR A 136 12.63 -15.93 -8.53
CA TYR A 136 13.91 -16.09 -7.85
C TYR A 136 13.68 -16.33 -6.37
N PRO A 137 13.67 -17.60 -5.90
CA PRO A 137 13.57 -17.91 -4.48
C PRO A 137 14.84 -17.48 -3.75
N VAL A 138 14.71 -16.72 -2.67
CA VAL A 138 15.86 -16.29 -1.87
C VAL A 138 15.72 -16.80 -0.43
N ASN A 139 16.76 -17.46 0.01
CA ASN A 139 16.96 -17.89 1.39
C ASN A 139 18.47 -18.07 1.59
N VAL A 140 19.13 -17.09 2.18
CA VAL A 140 20.58 -17.06 2.27
C VAL A 140 21.02 -17.06 3.73
N GLU A 141 22.03 -17.89 4.03
CA GLU A 141 22.75 -17.83 5.31
C GLU A 141 23.81 -16.74 5.25
N TRP A 142 23.71 -15.78 6.17
CA TRP A 142 24.61 -14.65 6.24
C TRP A 142 25.92 -15.01 6.93
N THR A 143 27.03 -14.76 6.21
CA THR A 143 28.41 -14.94 6.72
C THR A 143 29.21 -13.64 6.72
N ALA A 144 28.59 -12.55 6.26
CA ALA A 144 29.15 -11.22 6.19
C ALA A 144 29.10 -10.48 7.53
N LYS A 145 29.84 -9.38 7.62
CA LYS A 145 29.89 -8.51 8.81
C LYS A 145 29.22 -7.17 8.53
N TRP A 146 28.55 -6.63 9.54
CA TRP A 146 28.05 -5.25 9.48
C TRP A 146 29.23 -4.27 9.49
N MET A 147 29.17 -3.31 8.57
CA MET A 147 30.18 -2.28 8.38
C MET A 147 29.60 -0.89 8.64
N THR A 148 30.37 0.00 9.25
CA THR A 148 30.04 1.42 9.38
C THR A 148 31.23 2.29 8.96
N ALA A 149 31.01 3.61 8.88
CA ALA A 149 32.09 4.55 8.60
C ALA A 149 33.19 4.47 9.64
N PRO A 150 34.46 4.77 9.28
CA PRO A 150 35.55 4.80 10.24
C PRO A 150 35.47 5.95 11.25
N GLU A 151 34.64 6.95 10.97
CA GLU A 151 34.40 8.17 11.77
C GLU A 151 32.91 8.37 11.99
N ASP A 152 32.49 9.25 12.92
CA ASP A 152 31.09 9.59 13.15
C ASP A 152 30.44 10.16 11.89
N THR A 153 29.24 9.66 11.57
CA THR A 153 28.55 10.05 10.32
C THR A 153 28.02 11.47 10.34
N ASN A 154 27.58 11.99 11.48
CA ASN A 154 26.98 13.31 11.63
C ASN A 154 25.95 13.64 10.54
N LEU A 155 25.05 12.70 10.24
CA LEU A 155 24.01 12.76 9.18
C LEU A 155 24.55 12.77 7.73
N ARG A 156 25.86 12.56 7.52
CA ARG A 156 26.48 12.49 6.19
C ARG A 156 26.23 11.15 5.52
N THR A 157 26.05 11.14 4.23
CA THR A 157 25.99 9.91 3.43
C THR A 157 27.32 9.18 3.47
N VAL A 158 27.27 7.88 3.76
CA VAL A 158 28.44 7.00 3.81
C VAL A 158 28.57 6.26 2.51
N TYR A 159 29.76 6.33 1.91
CA TYR A 159 30.15 5.58 0.73
C TYR A 159 30.93 4.36 1.15
N PHE A 160 30.51 3.18 0.70
CA PHE A 160 31.21 1.90 0.88
C PHE A 160 31.64 1.38 -0.46
N ARG A 161 32.83 0.75 -0.50
CA ARG A 161 33.32 0.10 -1.72
C ARG A 161 34.22 -1.09 -1.43
N ARG A 162 34.28 -2.00 -2.41
CA ARG A 162 35.11 -3.19 -2.37
C ARG A 162 35.53 -3.58 -3.77
N GLU A 163 36.85 -3.64 -4.03
CA GLU A 163 37.40 -4.21 -5.26
C GLU A 163 37.57 -5.72 -5.12
N PHE A 164 37.34 -6.44 -6.22
CA PHE A 164 37.45 -7.89 -6.30
C PHE A 164 37.67 -8.33 -7.74
N SER A 165 38.17 -9.56 -7.92
CA SER A 165 38.48 -10.09 -9.26
C SER A 165 37.55 -11.23 -9.63
N VAL A 166 36.98 -11.18 -10.84
CA VAL A 166 36.19 -12.26 -11.45
C VAL A 166 37.10 -13.11 -12.35
N LYS A 167 37.21 -14.42 -11.99
CA LYS A 167 38.25 -15.31 -12.57
C LYS A 167 37.88 -16.03 -13.85
N GLY A 168 36.58 -16.10 -14.18
CA GLY A 168 36.08 -16.86 -15.31
C GLY A 168 34.75 -16.33 -15.82
N GLU A 169 34.13 -17.04 -16.73
CA GLU A 169 32.80 -16.74 -17.26
C GLU A 169 31.76 -16.93 -16.15
N VAL A 170 30.99 -15.88 -15.87
CA VAL A 170 29.94 -15.88 -14.86
C VAL A 170 28.69 -16.52 -15.43
N ARG A 171 28.24 -17.61 -14.83
CA ARG A 171 26.95 -18.25 -15.13
C ARG A 171 25.82 -17.55 -14.39
N ARG A 172 26.06 -17.16 -13.13
CA ARG A 172 25.08 -16.47 -12.27
C ARG A 172 25.81 -15.67 -11.22
N ALA A 173 25.32 -14.48 -10.91
CA ALA A 173 25.71 -13.78 -9.71
C ALA A 173 24.48 -13.13 -9.05
N VAL A 174 24.41 -13.21 -7.71
CA VAL A 174 23.34 -12.65 -6.90
C VAL A 174 23.93 -11.77 -5.82
N LEU A 175 23.52 -10.49 -5.80
CA LEU A 175 23.91 -9.57 -4.75
C LEU A 175 22.80 -9.50 -3.68
N TYR A 176 23.17 -9.66 -2.43
CA TYR A 176 22.34 -9.44 -1.24
C TYR A 176 22.93 -8.28 -0.46
N ALA A 177 22.11 -7.29 -0.12
CA ALA A 177 22.56 -6.14 0.64
C ALA A 177 21.46 -5.57 1.56
N CYS A 178 21.87 -5.08 2.73
CA CYS A 178 21.01 -4.37 3.65
C CYS A 178 21.76 -3.16 4.21
N GLY A 179 21.25 -1.95 3.89
CA GLY A 179 21.64 -0.71 4.53
C GLY A 179 20.75 -0.44 5.75
N LEU A 180 21.35 0.06 6.80
CA LEU A 180 20.62 0.70 7.90
C LEU A 180 20.75 2.21 7.74
N GLY A 181 19.78 2.80 7.18
CA GLY A 181 19.67 3.99 6.37
C GLY A 181 19.21 3.56 4.98
N TYR A 182 18.87 4.49 4.09
CA TYR A 182 18.54 4.15 2.71
C TYR A 182 19.79 3.95 1.88
N GLN A 183 19.76 2.95 0.98
CA GLN A 183 20.94 2.56 0.19
C GLN A 183 20.70 2.71 -1.32
N ASN A 184 21.77 3.06 -2.05
CA ASN A 184 21.93 2.86 -3.49
C ASN A 184 23.09 1.90 -3.73
N LEU A 185 22.93 0.90 -4.60
CA LEU A 185 23.91 -0.14 -4.87
C LEU A 185 24.50 0.02 -6.28
N TYR A 186 25.83 -0.19 -6.40
CA TYR A 186 26.56 -0.02 -7.66
C TYR A 186 27.50 -1.19 -7.90
N ILE A 187 27.66 -1.55 -9.17
CA ILE A 187 28.75 -2.42 -9.64
C ILE A 187 29.45 -1.70 -10.79
N ASN A 188 30.76 -1.50 -10.70
CA ASN A 188 31.59 -0.84 -11.72
C ASN A 188 31.07 0.54 -12.17
N GLY A 189 30.61 1.35 -11.21
CA GLY A 189 30.06 2.69 -11.45
C GLY A 189 28.60 2.73 -11.89
N VAL A 190 28.00 1.57 -12.18
CA VAL A 190 26.62 1.46 -12.66
C VAL A 190 25.68 1.10 -11.50
N ARG A 191 24.59 1.83 -11.34
CA ARG A 191 23.53 1.50 -10.36
C ARG A 191 22.85 0.20 -10.78
N VAL A 192 22.65 -0.73 -9.83
CA VAL A 192 22.17 -2.08 -10.16
C VAL A 192 20.66 -2.19 -10.34
N ASP A 193 19.89 -1.18 -9.90
CA ASP A 193 18.44 -1.10 -10.09
C ASP A 193 17.92 0.34 -10.07
N ASP A 194 16.62 0.51 -10.26
CA ASP A 194 15.88 1.77 -10.28
C ASP A 194 15.15 2.07 -8.96
N ALA A 195 15.37 1.25 -7.93
CA ALA A 195 14.70 1.42 -6.65
C ALA A 195 15.17 2.67 -5.90
N ARG A 196 14.28 3.24 -5.12
CA ARG A 196 14.55 4.40 -4.26
C ARG A 196 14.26 4.02 -2.81
N LEU A 197 14.95 4.67 -1.87
CA LEU A 197 14.68 4.57 -0.43
C LEU A 197 14.62 3.12 0.08
N ASP A 198 15.55 2.27 -0.36
CA ASP A 198 15.72 0.89 0.08
C ASP A 198 16.69 0.78 1.26
N PRO A 199 16.57 -0.26 2.09
CA PRO A 199 15.50 -1.26 2.15
C PRO A 199 14.24 -0.74 2.84
N ALA A 200 13.17 -1.57 2.81
CA ALA A 200 11.92 -1.25 3.47
C ALA A 200 12.09 -1.02 4.98
N HIS A 201 11.29 -0.08 5.51
CA HIS A 201 11.25 0.21 6.94
C HIS A 201 10.64 -0.95 7.73
N THR A 202 11.33 -1.34 8.81
CA THR A 202 10.92 -2.34 9.83
C THR A 202 11.39 -1.86 11.21
N ASP A 203 11.03 -2.57 12.27
CA ASP A 203 11.74 -2.43 13.53
C ASP A 203 13.10 -3.12 13.41
N TYR A 204 14.15 -2.33 13.16
CA TYR A 204 15.50 -2.83 12.88
C TYR A 204 16.14 -3.56 14.08
N SER A 205 15.60 -3.44 15.29
CA SER A 205 16.04 -4.23 16.44
C SER A 205 15.54 -5.67 16.39
N VAL A 206 14.51 -5.96 15.59
CA VAL A 206 13.88 -7.29 15.48
C VAL A 206 14.08 -7.90 14.10
N VAL A 207 13.86 -7.11 13.03
CA VAL A 207 13.96 -7.54 11.62
C VAL A 207 14.60 -6.46 10.78
N CYS A 208 15.60 -6.85 9.98
CA CYS A 208 16.15 -6.04 8.88
C CYS A 208 15.81 -6.70 7.56
N GLN A 209 15.24 -5.95 6.61
CA GLN A 209 14.97 -6.51 5.29
C GLN A 209 16.16 -6.26 4.36
N TYR A 210 16.65 -7.31 3.70
CA TYR A 210 17.69 -7.19 2.69
C TYR A 210 17.14 -7.23 1.27
N VAL A 211 17.79 -6.51 0.39
CA VAL A 211 17.53 -6.53 -1.06
C VAL A 211 18.31 -7.67 -1.70
N ALA A 212 17.67 -8.39 -2.62
CA ALA A 212 18.36 -9.34 -3.50
C ALA A 212 18.30 -8.85 -4.96
N VAL A 213 19.46 -8.84 -5.64
CA VAL A 213 19.61 -8.49 -7.07
C VAL A 213 20.04 -9.76 -7.80
N PRO A 214 19.09 -10.54 -8.38
CA PRO A 214 19.38 -11.86 -8.96
C PRO A 214 20.18 -11.80 -10.27
N ASP A 215 20.16 -10.66 -10.94
CA ASP A 215 20.84 -10.36 -12.21
C ASP A 215 22.13 -9.54 -12.04
N ALA A 216 22.74 -9.57 -10.84
CA ALA A 216 23.98 -8.86 -10.56
C ALA A 216 25.13 -9.26 -11.52
N GLY A 217 25.05 -10.45 -12.15
CA GLY A 217 25.97 -10.93 -13.17
C GLY A 217 26.06 -10.03 -14.40
N ASP A 218 24.99 -9.34 -14.76
CA ASP A 218 24.93 -8.47 -15.94
C ASP A 218 25.86 -7.23 -15.81
N PHE A 219 26.23 -6.88 -14.58
CA PHE A 219 27.13 -5.75 -14.27
C PHE A 219 28.60 -6.17 -14.09
N LEU A 220 28.90 -7.49 -14.05
CA LEU A 220 30.24 -8.01 -13.85
C LEU A 220 31.01 -8.12 -15.16
N ARG A 221 32.32 -7.93 -15.06
CA ARG A 221 33.28 -8.14 -16.17
C ARG A 221 34.41 -9.08 -15.73
N ALA A 222 35.08 -9.74 -16.70
CA ALA A 222 36.26 -10.51 -16.40
C ALA A 222 37.39 -9.62 -15.85
N GLY A 223 38.11 -10.09 -14.84
CA GLY A 223 39.15 -9.33 -14.14
C GLY A 223 38.59 -8.47 -13.02
N GLU A 224 39.16 -7.29 -12.82
CA GLU A 224 38.86 -6.43 -11.67
C GLU A 224 37.49 -5.76 -11.78
N ASN A 225 36.76 -5.79 -10.67
CA ASN A 225 35.43 -5.20 -10.49
C ASN A 225 35.39 -4.41 -9.18
N CYS A 226 34.42 -3.49 -9.05
CA CYS A 226 34.14 -2.75 -7.84
C CYS A 226 32.66 -2.89 -7.46
N LEU A 227 32.35 -3.43 -6.28
CA LEU A 227 31.05 -3.35 -5.63
C LEU A 227 31.05 -2.11 -4.74
N ALA A 228 30.04 -1.27 -4.84
CA ALA A 228 29.93 -0.07 -4.05
C ALA A 228 28.49 0.20 -3.60
N ALA A 229 28.33 0.98 -2.52
CA ALA A 229 27.05 1.40 -1.99
C ALA A 229 27.15 2.80 -1.37
N GLU A 230 26.09 3.58 -1.56
CA GLU A 230 25.79 4.78 -0.77
C GLU A 230 24.78 4.42 0.30
N VAL A 231 24.97 4.88 1.52
CA VAL A 231 24.00 4.74 2.60
C VAL A 231 23.70 6.12 3.18
N GLY A 232 22.49 6.61 2.87
CA GLY A 232 21.99 7.91 3.31
C GLY A 232 21.05 7.82 4.50
N GLY A 233 20.36 8.92 4.79
CA GLY A 233 19.36 9.01 5.86
C GLY A 233 18.18 8.08 5.66
N GLY A 234 17.59 7.67 6.77
CA GLY A 234 16.41 6.81 6.78
C GLY A 234 15.80 6.79 8.17
N TRP A 235 14.98 5.78 8.46
CA TRP A 235 14.35 5.66 9.77
C TRP A 235 15.36 5.36 10.90
N ARG A 236 16.48 4.69 10.59
CA ARG A 236 17.47 4.31 11.61
C ARG A 236 18.18 5.50 12.26
N ASP A 237 18.45 6.54 11.51
CA ASP A 237 19.20 7.71 11.97
C ASP A 237 18.38 9.00 11.90
N ASN A 238 17.08 8.89 12.16
CA ASN A 238 16.14 9.99 12.10
C ASN A 238 15.82 10.55 13.51
N PRO A 239 16.74 11.33 14.13
CA PRO A 239 16.63 11.75 15.52
C PRO A 239 15.55 12.80 15.77
N GLY A 240 14.93 13.35 14.71
CA GLY A 240 13.97 14.45 14.76
C GLY A 240 12.51 14.04 14.63
N GLY A 241 12.19 12.73 14.75
CA GLY A 241 10.81 12.27 14.65
C GLY A 241 9.88 12.83 15.71
N TYR A 242 8.59 12.77 15.45
CA TYR A 242 7.45 13.30 16.22
C TYR A 242 7.72 13.43 17.71
N GLN A 243 7.80 14.66 18.19
CA GLN A 243 8.16 14.96 19.58
C GLN A 243 7.22 14.28 20.57
N GLY A 244 7.77 13.37 21.39
CA GLY A 244 7.07 12.68 22.47
C GLY A 244 6.62 11.23 22.19
N HIS A 245 6.72 10.73 20.98
CA HIS A 245 6.35 9.34 20.65
C HIS A 245 7.54 8.40 20.41
N VAL A 246 8.76 8.94 20.36
CA VAL A 246 9.99 8.20 19.99
C VAL A 246 10.78 7.69 21.21
N ALA A 247 10.36 7.98 22.43
CA ALA A 247 11.12 7.68 23.64
C ALA A 247 11.45 6.18 23.86
N ASP A 248 10.62 5.30 23.28
CA ASP A 248 10.77 3.83 23.44
C ASP A 248 11.34 3.14 22.19
N VAL A 249 11.81 3.88 21.20
CA VAL A 249 12.39 3.31 19.98
C VAL A 249 13.86 2.95 20.21
N THR A 250 14.17 1.67 20.10
CA THR A 250 15.50 1.11 20.41
C THR A 250 16.37 0.90 19.17
N PHE A 251 15.83 1.07 17.97
CA PHE A 251 16.53 0.77 16.73
C PHE A 251 17.35 1.93 16.14
N PHE A 252 17.34 3.12 16.76
CA PHE A 252 18.16 4.24 16.31
C PHE A 252 19.66 3.98 16.45
N GLY A 253 20.44 4.47 15.50
CA GLY A 253 21.88 4.33 15.52
C GLY A 253 22.55 4.70 14.20
N ASP A 254 23.85 4.40 14.12
CA ASP A 254 24.66 4.73 12.95
C ASP A 254 24.20 4.04 11.67
N ARG A 255 24.55 4.67 10.55
CA ARG A 255 24.38 4.08 9.22
C ARG A 255 25.31 2.90 9.07
N ARG A 256 24.77 1.78 8.58
CA ARG A 256 25.49 0.53 8.42
C ARG A 256 25.19 -0.12 7.07
N LEU A 257 26.07 -0.98 6.65
CA LEU A 257 25.91 -1.82 5.47
C LEU A 257 26.36 -3.24 5.75
N ILE A 258 25.60 -4.22 5.28
CA ILE A 258 26.03 -5.61 5.15
C ILE A 258 25.74 -6.07 3.72
N TYR A 259 26.65 -6.82 3.11
CA TYR A 259 26.43 -7.36 1.77
C TYR A 259 27.11 -8.70 1.55
N MET A 260 26.57 -9.48 0.62
CA MET A 260 27.18 -10.68 0.04
C MET A 260 26.91 -10.69 -1.46
N LEU A 261 27.92 -11.07 -2.25
CA LEU A 261 27.80 -11.34 -3.68
C LEU A 261 28.20 -12.78 -3.95
N ASP A 262 27.24 -13.61 -4.30
CA ASP A 262 27.45 -15.00 -4.69
C ASP A 262 27.67 -15.09 -6.19
N ILE A 263 28.82 -15.64 -6.61
CA ILE A 263 29.16 -15.81 -8.03
C ILE A 263 29.29 -17.32 -8.30
N THR A 264 28.58 -17.80 -9.32
CA THR A 264 28.73 -19.16 -9.85
C THR A 264 29.26 -19.05 -11.27
N TYR A 265 30.37 -19.73 -11.54
CA TYR A 265 31.05 -19.72 -12.83
C TYR A 265 30.51 -20.80 -13.77
N ALA A 266 30.79 -20.68 -15.06
CA ALA A 266 30.35 -21.63 -16.08
C ALA A 266 30.94 -23.05 -15.89
N ASP A 267 32.11 -23.16 -15.24
CA ASP A 267 32.76 -24.43 -14.89
C ASP A 267 32.16 -25.12 -13.63
N GLY A 268 31.16 -24.49 -13.02
CA GLY A 268 30.49 -24.99 -11.81
C GLY A 268 31.17 -24.58 -10.48
N SER A 269 32.33 -23.93 -10.53
CA SER A 269 32.94 -23.35 -9.31
C SER A 269 32.12 -22.16 -8.81
N ALA A 270 32.25 -21.86 -7.50
CA ALA A 270 31.54 -20.75 -6.89
C ALA A 270 32.48 -19.94 -5.98
N GLU A 271 32.19 -18.66 -5.88
CA GLU A 271 32.89 -17.71 -4.99
C GLU A 271 31.86 -16.81 -4.29
N ARG A 272 32.14 -16.47 -3.04
CA ARG A 272 31.32 -15.53 -2.25
C ARG A 272 32.18 -14.35 -1.80
N LEU A 273 31.83 -13.15 -2.26
CA LEU A 273 32.36 -11.90 -1.73
C LEU A 273 31.46 -11.44 -0.56
N ILE A 274 32.05 -11.07 0.56
CA ILE A 274 31.34 -10.60 1.75
C ILE A 274 31.84 -9.23 2.20
N SER A 275 30.99 -8.49 2.91
CA SER A 275 31.44 -7.34 3.68
C SER A 275 32.32 -7.80 4.86
N ASP A 276 33.54 -7.29 4.90
CA ASP A 276 34.57 -7.60 5.89
C ASP A 276 35.54 -6.41 6.05
N GLU A 277 36.63 -6.59 6.77
CA GLU A 277 37.66 -5.59 7.04
C GLU A 277 38.33 -5.03 5.79
N ARG A 278 38.17 -5.67 4.63
CA ARG A 278 38.69 -5.20 3.33
C ARG A 278 37.75 -4.23 2.65
N THR A 279 36.53 -4.06 3.16
CA THR A 279 35.60 -3.00 2.69
C THR A 279 36.17 -1.64 3.09
N GLN A 280 36.16 -0.70 2.15
CA GLN A 280 36.56 0.68 2.40
C GLN A 280 35.32 1.57 2.55
N ALA A 281 35.45 2.62 3.37
CA ALA A 281 34.38 3.61 3.53
C ALA A 281 34.91 5.04 3.62
N GLY A 282 34.07 5.97 3.18
CA GLY A 282 34.31 7.41 3.24
C GLY A 282 33.00 8.16 3.22
N PHE A 283 33.05 9.49 3.15
CA PHE A 283 31.83 10.29 3.12
C PHE A 283 31.60 10.89 1.75
N GLY A 284 30.36 10.86 1.27
CA GLY A 284 29.94 11.47 0.04
C GLY A 284 29.65 12.96 0.14
N PRO A 285 29.23 13.60 -0.99
CA PRO A 285 28.88 15.02 -1.04
C PRO A 285 27.59 15.39 -0.32
N SER A 286 26.73 14.44 0.00
CA SER A 286 25.53 14.69 0.83
C SER A 286 25.96 14.83 2.29
N VAL A 287 26.14 16.08 2.73
CA VAL A 287 26.63 16.45 4.05
C VAL A 287 25.58 16.38 5.14
N ARG A 288 24.31 16.39 4.75
CA ARG A 288 23.13 16.09 5.57
C ARG A 288 22.15 15.29 4.73
N SER A 289 21.62 14.23 5.27
CA SER A 289 20.58 13.41 4.65
C SER A 289 19.68 12.87 5.74
N THR A 290 18.43 13.34 5.80
CA THR A 290 17.43 12.95 6.80
C THR A 290 16.05 12.85 6.17
N LEU A 291 15.23 11.94 6.66
CA LEU A 291 13.90 11.66 6.08
C LEU A 291 12.96 12.88 6.11
N PHE A 292 12.95 13.66 7.22
CA PHE A 292 11.99 14.76 7.39
C PHE A 292 12.51 16.13 6.96
N ASN A 293 13.82 16.34 7.13
CA ASN A 293 14.39 17.68 6.93
C ASN A 293 14.95 17.89 5.53
N GLY A 294 15.22 16.79 4.81
CA GLY A 294 15.75 16.86 3.45
C GLY A 294 17.22 16.50 3.34
N GLU A 295 17.81 16.79 2.20
CA GLU A 295 19.18 16.50 1.82
C GLU A 295 19.95 17.77 1.45
N ASP A 296 21.17 17.94 2.01
CA ASP A 296 22.11 18.99 1.63
C ASP A 296 23.28 18.34 0.87
N TYR A 297 23.35 18.61 -0.43
CA TYR A 297 24.40 18.12 -1.33
C TYR A 297 25.43 19.22 -1.61
N ASP A 298 26.70 18.97 -1.32
CA ASP A 298 27.81 19.90 -1.57
C ASP A 298 28.72 19.34 -2.70
N ALA A 299 28.53 19.86 -3.92
CA ALA A 299 29.30 19.45 -5.09
C ALA A 299 30.81 19.73 -4.95
N THR A 300 31.21 20.62 -4.03
CA THR A 300 32.64 20.86 -3.76
C THR A 300 33.34 19.66 -3.12
N LEU A 301 32.57 18.68 -2.61
CA LEU A 301 33.00 17.43 -2.00
C LEU A 301 32.78 16.22 -2.89
N SER A 302 32.41 16.42 -4.17
CA SER A 302 32.25 15.34 -5.15
C SER A 302 33.54 14.52 -5.29
N ILE A 303 33.39 13.20 -5.39
CA ILE A 303 34.46 12.23 -5.48
C ILE A 303 34.29 11.39 -6.74
N PRO A 304 34.65 11.89 -7.92
CA PRO A 304 34.49 11.14 -9.18
C PRO A 304 35.23 9.80 -9.14
N GLY A 305 34.58 8.74 -9.66
CA GLY A 305 35.16 7.42 -9.75
C GLY A 305 35.28 6.65 -8.44
N TRP A 306 34.67 7.12 -7.34
CA TRP A 306 34.72 6.46 -6.03
C TRP A 306 34.18 5.02 -6.07
N ASN A 307 33.24 4.73 -6.97
CA ASN A 307 32.58 3.44 -7.17
C ASN A 307 33.14 2.63 -8.36
N GLU A 308 34.32 3.02 -8.84
CA GLU A 308 35.02 2.35 -9.93
C GLU A 308 36.33 1.68 -9.45
N VAL A 309 36.89 0.80 -10.27
CA VAL A 309 38.18 0.15 -10.00
C VAL A 309 39.32 1.17 -10.04
N GLY A 310 40.26 1.07 -9.09
CA GLY A 310 41.47 1.88 -9.03
C GLY A 310 41.37 3.13 -8.15
N PHE A 311 40.24 3.37 -7.52
CA PHE A 311 40.10 4.48 -6.58
C PHE A 311 40.80 4.17 -5.24
N ALA A 312 41.56 5.12 -4.72
CA ALA A 312 42.39 4.94 -3.51
C ALA A 312 42.23 6.10 -2.48
N GLY A 313 40.99 6.51 -2.20
CA GLY A 313 40.75 7.69 -1.32
C GLY A 313 40.12 7.35 0.03
N PHE A 314 39.58 6.14 0.21
CA PHE A 314 38.85 5.76 1.43
C PHE A 314 39.69 4.96 2.41
N LYS A 315 39.29 5.00 3.69
CA LYS A 315 39.85 4.20 4.76
C LYS A 315 39.16 2.83 4.85
N ALA A 316 39.77 1.88 5.56
CA ALA A 316 39.05 0.63 5.90
C ALA A 316 37.79 0.96 6.70
N ALA A 317 36.69 0.39 6.32
CA ALA A 317 35.45 0.49 7.07
C ALA A 317 35.58 -0.21 8.43
N LYS A 318 34.82 0.24 9.40
CA LYS A 318 34.83 -0.34 10.75
C LYS A 318 33.79 -1.45 10.82
N VAL A 319 34.23 -2.64 11.25
CA VAL A 319 33.33 -3.74 11.63
C VAL A 319 32.58 -3.33 12.90
N CYS A 320 31.28 -3.49 12.93
CA CYS A 320 30.48 -3.26 14.14
C CYS A 320 29.79 -4.55 14.59
N GLU A 321 29.73 -4.73 15.93
CA GLU A 321 28.87 -5.74 16.52
C GLU A 321 27.42 -5.38 16.29
N THR A 322 26.53 -6.37 16.21
CA THR A 322 25.15 -6.13 15.85
C THR A 322 24.26 -6.05 17.08
N ASP A 323 23.49 -4.97 17.15
CA ASP A 323 22.32 -4.77 17.99
C ASP A 323 21.03 -4.79 17.12
N VAL A 324 21.09 -5.43 15.98
CA VAL A 324 20.01 -5.46 14.98
C VAL A 324 19.42 -6.85 14.84
N GLY A 325 18.16 -6.88 14.38
CA GLY A 325 17.38 -8.10 14.24
C GLY A 325 17.78 -9.01 13.08
N ALA A 326 16.97 -10.04 12.88
CA ALA A 326 17.19 -11.06 11.85
C ALA A 326 17.07 -10.46 10.43
N LEU A 327 17.97 -10.87 9.54
CA LEU A 327 17.93 -10.52 8.13
C LEU A 327 16.89 -11.36 7.39
N LYS A 328 15.89 -10.71 6.76
CA LYS A 328 14.83 -11.34 5.98
C LYS A 328 14.80 -10.73 4.57
N PRO A 329 14.40 -11.48 3.53
CA PRO A 329 14.32 -10.91 2.19
C PRO A 329 13.20 -9.86 2.08
N MET A 330 13.48 -8.76 1.40
CA MET A 330 12.47 -7.79 1.00
C MET A 330 11.69 -8.34 -0.20
N VAL A 331 10.42 -8.67 0.01
CA VAL A 331 9.57 -9.27 -1.05
C VAL A 331 8.44 -8.34 -1.51
N ILE A 332 8.23 -7.19 -0.86
CA ILE A 332 7.31 -6.15 -1.34
C ILE A 332 7.89 -5.43 -2.56
N PRO A 333 7.05 -4.79 -3.41
CA PRO A 333 7.56 -3.94 -4.47
C PRO A 333 8.44 -2.81 -3.91
N PRO A 334 9.53 -2.42 -4.60
CA PRO A 334 10.35 -1.29 -4.19
C PRO A 334 9.62 0.04 -4.39
N ILE A 335 10.11 1.08 -3.73
CA ILE A 335 9.76 2.46 -4.06
C ILE A 335 10.43 2.81 -5.39
N ARG A 336 9.70 3.48 -6.29
CA ARG A 336 10.18 3.94 -7.61
C ARG A 336 9.71 5.35 -7.93
N GLU A 337 10.36 5.96 -8.90
CA GLU A 337 9.86 7.11 -9.62
C GLU A 337 8.72 6.67 -10.54
N VAL A 338 7.48 6.94 -10.17
CA VAL A 338 6.30 6.41 -10.89
C VAL A 338 5.65 7.41 -11.83
N GLU A 339 5.85 8.70 -11.59
CA GLU A 339 5.30 9.78 -12.38
C GLU A 339 6.18 11.03 -12.27
N THR A 340 6.26 11.80 -13.33
CA THR A 340 6.89 13.13 -13.34
C THR A 340 5.84 14.18 -13.68
N VAL A 341 5.70 15.20 -12.84
CA VAL A 341 4.69 16.25 -12.95
C VAL A 341 5.37 17.59 -13.28
N LYS A 342 4.98 18.18 -14.40
CA LYS A 342 5.42 19.54 -14.78
C LYS A 342 4.61 20.58 -14.02
N PRO A 343 5.20 21.75 -13.68
CA PRO A 343 4.49 22.82 -12.99
C PRO A 343 3.25 23.30 -13.76
N LEU A 344 2.16 23.52 -13.04
CA LEU A 344 1.02 24.31 -13.51
C LEU A 344 1.42 25.78 -13.70
N SER A 345 2.17 26.32 -12.74
CA SER A 345 2.70 27.67 -12.80
C SER A 345 4.04 27.80 -12.08
N VAL A 346 4.83 28.81 -12.48
CA VAL A 346 6.02 29.30 -11.79
C VAL A 346 5.90 30.81 -11.68
N SER A 347 5.87 31.33 -10.47
CA SER A 347 5.71 32.76 -10.20
C SER A 347 6.86 33.31 -9.34
N ARG A 348 7.28 34.53 -9.59
CA ARG A 348 8.31 35.18 -8.78
C ARG A 348 7.70 35.72 -7.49
N HIS A 349 8.33 35.46 -6.36
CA HIS A 349 7.89 35.86 -5.03
C HIS A 349 9.11 36.22 -4.15
N ASP A 350 9.23 37.47 -3.71
CA ASP A 350 10.27 37.95 -2.79
C ASP A 350 11.70 37.44 -3.06
N GLY A 351 12.13 37.54 -4.33
CA GLY A 351 13.48 37.11 -4.74
C GLY A 351 13.65 35.60 -4.92
N SER A 352 12.56 34.83 -4.75
CA SER A 352 12.46 33.41 -4.97
C SER A 352 11.42 33.07 -6.06
N TYR A 353 11.21 31.81 -6.32
CA TYR A 353 10.16 31.34 -7.21
C TYR A 353 9.24 30.38 -6.46
N ILE A 354 7.92 30.62 -6.53
CA ILE A 354 6.90 29.66 -6.10
C ILE A 354 6.45 28.85 -7.31
N VAL A 355 6.57 27.54 -7.17
CA VAL A 355 6.20 26.53 -8.18
C VAL A 355 4.94 25.83 -7.71
N ASP A 356 3.83 25.92 -8.47
CA ASP A 356 2.62 25.12 -8.24
C ASP A 356 2.61 23.93 -9.21
N PHE A 357 2.64 22.71 -8.70
CA PHE A 357 2.54 21.50 -9.50
C PHE A 357 1.09 21.10 -9.81
N GLY A 358 0.11 21.78 -9.20
CA GLY A 358 -1.31 21.51 -9.41
C GLY A 358 -1.82 20.20 -8.78
N LEU A 359 -0.93 19.41 -8.17
CA LEU A 359 -1.23 18.14 -7.51
C LEU A 359 -0.46 18.06 -6.20
N ASN A 360 -1.15 17.71 -5.11
CA ASN A 360 -0.48 17.29 -3.87
C ASN A 360 0.02 15.85 -4.07
N LEU A 361 1.32 15.63 -3.85
CA LEU A 361 1.99 14.36 -4.09
C LEU A 361 3.10 14.11 -3.05
N ALA A 362 3.62 12.90 -3.00
CA ALA A 362 4.77 12.55 -2.19
C ALA A 362 5.97 12.23 -3.10
N GLY A 363 7.10 12.92 -2.88
CA GLY A 363 8.27 12.75 -3.75
C GLY A 363 9.30 13.85 -3.56
N VAL A 364 9.98 14.17 -4.63
CA VAL A 364 11.06 15.17 -4.64
C VAL A 364 10.92 16.14 -5.79
N VAL A 365 11.56 17.30 -5.68
CA VAL A 365 11.71 18.24 -6.80
C VAL A 365 13.02 17.96 -7.52
N ARG A 366 12.94 17.78 -8.83
CA ARG A 366 14.08 17.72 -9.74
C ARG A 366 14.27 19.07 -10.40
N VAL A 367 15.49 19.61 -10.34
CA VAL A 367 15.81 20.94 -10.86
C VAL A 367 17.00 20.87 -11.83
N LYS A 368 16.90 21.60 -12.95
CA LYS A 368 18.06 21.87 -13.80
C LYS A 368 18.95 22.90 -13.15
N LEU A 369 20.23 22.65 -13.16
CA LEU A 369 21.25 23.48 -12.54
C LEU A 369 22.01 24.27 -13.63
N PRO A 370 21.75 25.58 -13.81
CA PRO A 370 22.58 26.41 -14.69
C PRO A 370 23.98 26.55 -14.07
N LYS A 371 24.98 26.90 -14.90
CA LYS A 371 26.34 27.17 -14.37
C LYS A 371 26.34 28.37 -13.43
N MET A 372 26.79 28.16 -12.20
CA MET A 372 26.82 29.14 -11.14
C MET A 372 28.22 29.24 -10.49
N PRO A 373 28.56 30.35 -9.82
CA PRO A 373 29.83 30.48 -9.08
C PRO A 373 29.89 29.46 -7.91
N ARG A 374 31.10 29.04 -7.57
CA ARG A 374 31.38 28.19 -6.39
C ARG A 374 30.75 28.78 -5.13
N GLY A 375 30.11 27.92 -4.35
CA GLY A 375 29.45 28.25 -3.10
C GLY A 375 28.05 28.89 -3.27
N THR A 376 27.53 28.98 -4.51
CA THR A 376 26.11 29.31 -4.71
C THR A 376 25.28 28.16 -4.17
N VAL A 377 24.19 28.47 -3.45
CA VAL A 377 23.28 27.46 -2.89
C VAL A 377 21.91 27.59 -3.54
N VAL A 378 21.42 26.49 -4.12
CA VAL A 378 20.02 26.33 -4.51
C VAL A 378 19.29 25.68 -3.35
N SER A 379 18.13 26.23 -2.95
CA SER A 379 17.25 25.63 -1.96
C SER A 379 15.89 25.32 -2.55
N LEU A 380 15.37 24.14 -2.22
CA LEU A 380 14.06 23.64 -2.60
C LEU A 380 13.26 23.36 -1.31
N SER A 381 12.33 24.25 -0.95
CA SER A 381 11.45 24.09 0.22
C SER A 381 10.06 23.68 -0.24
N HIS A 382 9.35 22.87 0.56
CA HIS A 382 8.12 22.20 0.15
C HIS A 382 6.96 22.49 1.10
N ALA A 383 5.73 22.61 0.57
CA ALA A 383 4.51 22.66 1.36
C ALA A 383 3.29 22.19 0.56
N GLU A 384 2.24 21.79 1.28
CA GLU A 384 0.96 21.38 0.68
C GLU A 384 0.11 22.59 0.26
N GLU A 385 0.24 23.72 0.93
CA GLU A 385 -0.57 24.93 0.77
C GLU A 385 0.28 26.20 0.73
N LEU A 386 -0.34 27.30 0.26
CA LEU A 386 0.19 28.66 0.37
C LEU A 386 -0.54 29.41 1.48
N ASP A 387 0.16 30.34 2.13
CA ASP A 387 -0.46 31.29 3.06
C ASP A 387 -1.14 32.47 2.32
N GLU A 388 -1.67 33.43 3.07
CA GLU A 388 -2.40 34.58 2.52
C GLU A 388 -1.49 35.56 1.76
N THR A 389 -0.19 35.43 1.91
CA THR A 389 0.81 36.26 1.17
C THR A 389 1.21 35.60 -0.15
N GLY A 390 0.87 34.35 -0.35
CA GLY A 390 1.28 33.53 -1.48
C GLY A 390 2.63 32.84 -1.27
N ASP A 391 3.16 32.81 -0.05
CA ASP A 391 4.33 32.02 0.34
C ASP A 391 3.89 30.65 0.87
N LEU A 392 4.88 29.75 1.09
CA LEU A 392 4.60 28.40 1.59
C LEU A 392 3.97 28.41 2.99
N TYR A 393 2.84 27.71 3.15
CA TYR A 393 2.22 27.51 4.44
C TYR A 393 2.87 26.29 5.14
N THR A 394 3.83 26.53 6.02
CA THR A 394 4.66 25.48 6.63
C THR A 394 4.15 24.98 7.99
N ALA A 395 3.06 25.54 8.51
CA ALA A 395 2.53 25.15 9.83
C ALA A 395 2.11 23.67 9.90
N THR A 396 1.69 23.06 8.77
CA THR A 396 1.34 21.63 8.68
C THR A 396 2.56 20.70 8.69
N LEU A 397 3.77 21.22 8.54
CA LEU A 397 5.01 20.46 8.58
C LEU A 397 5.47 20.15 10.01
N ARG A 398 4.98 20.90 11.00
CA ARG A 398 5.40 20.82 12.42
C ARG A 398 6.93 20.97 12.56
N GLY A 399 7.64 19.88 12.91
CA GLY A 399 9.08 19.87 13.09
C GLY A 399 9.90 19.54 11.84
N ALA A 400 9.26 19.16 10.74
CA ALA A 400 9.97 18.86 9.49
C ALA A 400 10.39 20.14 8.77
N GLU A 401 11.68 20.28 8.46
CA GLU A 401 12.21 21.42 7.66
C GLU A 401 11.78 21.32 6.19
N ALA A 402 11.63 20.11 5.66
CA ALA A 402 11.21 19.80 4.29
C ALA A 402 11.94 20.64 3.23
N THR A 403 13.27 20.75 3.36
CA THR A 403 14.11 21.61 2.49
C THR A 403 15.38 20.90 2.06
N ASP A 404 15.58 20.83 0.74
CA ASP A 404 16.77 20.27 0.11
C ASP A 404 17.68 21.38 -0.40
N ARG A 405 19.00 21.16 -0.40
CA ARG A 405 19.98 22.17 -0.82
C ARG A 405 21.06 21.57 -1.71
N TYR A 406 21.43 22.31 -2.75
CA TYR A 406 22.57 22.00 -3.60
C TYR A 406 23.57 23.14 -3.56
N THR A 407 24.81 22.85 -3.16
CA THR A 407 25.91 23.81 -3.16
C THR A 407 26.83 23.59 -4.36
N TYR A 408 27.02 24.59 -5.19
CA TYR A 408 27.84 24.52 -6.40
C TYR A 408 29.34 24.43 -6.11
N ALA A 409 30.03 23.57 -6.84
CA ALA A 409 31.49 23.53 -6.92
C ALA A 409 32.03 24.65 -7.82
N GLY A 410 31.29 25.12 -8.81
CA GLY A 410 31.67 26.11 -9.80
C GLY A 410 32.62 25.55 -10.89
N ASP A 411 32.66 24.26 -11.07
CA ASP A 411 33.49 23.55 -12.04
C ASP A 411 32.79 22.31 -12.64
N ALA A 412 33.55 21.37 -13.18
CA ALA A 412 33.01 20.15 -13.80
C ALA A 412 32.41 19.14 -12.81
N SER A 413 32.51 19.38 -11.51
CA SER A 413 31.88 18.54 -10.47
C SER A 413 30.42 18.89 -10.26
N ASP A 414 29.92 20.01 -10.80
CA ASP A 414 28.52 20.40 -10.75
C ASP A 414 27.69 19.50 -11.65
N LEU A 415 26.53 19.11 -11.15
CA LEU A 415 25.52 18.36 -11.91
C LEU A 415 24.75 19.30 -12.84
N ASP A 416 24.31 18.79 -14.00
CA ASP A 416 23.41 19.55 -14.91
C ASP A 416 21.95 19.50 -14.41
N VAL A 417 21.59 18.43 -13.69
CA VAL A 417 20.27 18.20 -13.09
C VAL A 417 20.47 17.55 -11.73
N TRP A 418 19.71 18.00 -10.73
CA TRP A 418 19.78 17.44 -9.39
C TRP A 418 18.40 17.19 -8.78
N GLN A 419 18.31 16.17 -7.95
CA GLN A 419 17.25 15.86 -7.02
C GLN A 419 17.84 15.15 -5.80
N PRO A 420 17.22 15.22 -4.59
CA PRO A 420 17.70 14.46 -3.45
C PRO A 420 17.48 12.96 -3.64
N ASP A 421 18.35 12.12 -3.05
CA ASP A 421 18.31 10.66 -3.16
C ASP A 421 17.69 9.96 -1.94
N PHE A 422 17.85 10.51 -0.73
CA PHE A 422 17.57 9.82 0.52
C PHE A 422 16.45 10.44 1.35
N THR A 423 15.52 11.15 0.71
CA THR A 423 14.34 11.75 1.33
C THR A 423 13.17 11.74 0.38
N TYR A 424 12.01 12.10 0.88
CA TYR A 424 10.83 12.52 0.10
C TYR A 424 10.03 13.53 0.92
N HIS A 425 9.21 14.34 0.26
CA HIS A 425 8.34 15.34 0.87
C HIS A 425 6.91 15.18 0.36
N GLY A 426 5.92 15.56 1.18
CA GLY A 426 4.54 15.73 0.75
C GLY A 426 4.31 17.20 0.38
N PHE A 427 3.90 17.48 -0.86
CA PHE A 427 3.78 18.86 -1.34
C PHE A 427 2.93 19.01 -2.60
N ARG A 428 2.31 20.16 -2.75
CA ARG A 428 1.82 20.70 -4.01
C ARG A 428 2.68 21.84 -4.50
N TYR A 429 3.28 22.59 -3.57
CA TYR A 429 4.07 23.80 -3.84
C TYR A 429 5.52 23.60 -3.45
N ALA A 430 6.42 24.18 -4.25
CA ALA A 430 7.82 24.30 -3.88
C ALA A 430 8.29 25.75 -4.03
N ARG A 431 9.17 26.19 -3.11
CA ARG A 431 9.90 27.43 -3.22
C ARG A 431 11.33 27.16 -3.66
N VAL A 432 11.74 27.77 -4.78
CA VAL A 432 13.10 27.65 -5.33
C VAL A 432 13.84 28.96 -5.12
N THR A 433 15.03 28.88 -4.50
CA THR A 433 15.92 30.02 -4.31
C THR A 433 17.30 29.75 -4.89
N GLY A 434 18.10 30.80 -5.12
CA GLY A 434 19.51 30.71 -5.53
C GLY A 434 19.74 30.60 -7.04
N VAL A 435 18.70 30.22 -7.82
CA VAL A 435 18.74 30.20 -9.30
C VAL A 435 17.44 30.70 -9.88
N ASP A 436 17.49 31.23 -11.10
CA ASP A 436 16.27 31.50 -11.87
C ASP A 436 15.75 30.22 -12.50
N VAL A 437 14.44 29.99 -12.39
CA VAL A 437 13.77 28.80 -12.94
C VAL A 437 12.50 29.16 -13.70
N GLY A 438 12.26 28.46 -14.80
CA GLY A 438 11.02 28.43 -15.53
C GLY A 438 10.31 27.08 -15.44
N ARG A 439 9.17 26.95 -16.13
CA ARG A 439 8.35 25.70 -16.11
C ARG A 439 9.08 24.46 -16.64
N ASP A 440 10.09 24.65 -17.50
CA ASP A 440 10.84 23.54 -18.08
C ASP A 440 12.10 23.18 -17.28
N ASP A 441 12.39 23.92 -16.22
CA ASP A 441 13.61 23.76 -15.41
C ASP A 441 13.38 23.02 -14.11
N VAL A 442 12.11 22.82 -13.73
CA VAL A 442 11.72 22.10 -12.52
C VAL A 442 10.60 21.11 -12.81
N GLU A 443 10.60 20.01 -12.09
CA GLU A 443 9.53 19.00 -12.13
C GLU A 443 9.42 18.31 -10.77
N ALA A 444 8.20 17.90 -10.39
CA ALA A 444 8.00 17.02 -9.25
C ALA A 444 8.11 15.58 -9.71
N VAL A 445 8.87 14.79 -8.97
CA VAL A 445 9.04 13.35 -9.21
C VAL A 445 8.28 12.61 -8.11
N PHE A 446 7.22 11.91 -8.50
CA PHE A 446 6.40 11.16 -7.57
C PHE A 446 7.08 9.85 -7.21
N LEU A 447 7.35 9.65 -5.91
CA LEU A 447 7.95 8.46 -5.34
C LEU A 447 6.88 7.67 -4.58
N ARG A 448 6.78 6.38 -4.82
CA ARG A 448 5.96 5.47 -4.01
C ARG A 448 6.36 4.01 -4.18
N THR A 449 5.97 3.17 -3.23
CA THR A 449 6.00 1.71 -3.44
C THR A 449 5.20 1.36 -4.69
N ASP A 450 5.82 0.69 -5.66
CA ASP A 450 5.24 0.43 -7.00
C ASP A 450 4.20 -0.70 -6.95
N MET A 451 3.21 -0.58 -6.02
CA MET A 451 2.05 -1.45 -6.02
C MET A 451 1.20 -1.19 -7.25
N LYS A 452 0.83 -2.26 -7.96
CA LYS A 452 0.04 -2.17 -9.18
C LYS A 452 -1.41 -1.82 -8.86
N ARG A 453 -2.06 -1.06 -9.75
CA ARG A 453 -3.50 -0.84 -9.70
C ARG A 453 -4.24 -2.15 -9.86
N ASN A 454 -5.20 -2.41 -8.97
CA ASN A 454 -5.99 -3.63 -8.93
C ASN A 454 -7.41 -3.41 -9.44
N GLY A 455 -7.93 -2.20 -9.37
CA GLY A 455 -9.27 -1.91 -9.81
C GLY A 455 -9.49 -0.49 -10.33
N PHE A 456 -10.73 -0.23 -10.73
CA PHE A 456 -11.16 1.09 -11.21
C PHE A 456 -12.64 1.33 -10.90
N PHE A 457 -13.02 2.60 -10.80
CA PHE A 457 -14.40 3.06 -10.69
C PHE A 457 -14.60 4.31 -11.53
N VAL A 458 -15.70 4.35 -12.29
CA VAL A 458 -16.15 5.51 -13.07
C VAL A 458 -17.67 5.57 -13.04
N SER A 459 -18.24 6.75 -12.91
CA SER A 459 -19.69 6.96 -12.85
C SER A 459 -20.17 8.13 -13.70
N GLY A 460 -21.48 8.29 -13.83
CA GLY A 460 -22.12 9.44 -14.44
C GLY A 460 -22.06 10.73 -13.60
N SER A 461 -21.46 10.70 -12.39
CA SER A 461 -21.28 11.82 -11.48
C SER A 461 -19.85 12.34 -11.51
N ALA A 462 -19.64 13.60 -11.90
CA ALA A 462 -18.32 14.22 -11.86
C ALA A 462 -17.75 14.30 -10.42
N ALA A 463 -18.62 14.51 -9.42
CA ALA A 463 -18.23 14.57 -8.01
C ALA A 463 -17.69 13.23 -7.51
N LEU A 464 -18.36 12.10 -7.79
CA LEU A 464 -17.87 10.77 -7.42
C LEU A 464 -16.56 10.41 -8.14
N ASN A 465 -16.44 10.76 -9.42
CA ASN A 465 -15.21 10.51 -10.16
C ASN A 465 -14.04 11.33 -9.61
N ALA A 466 -14.28 12.58 -9.19
CA ALA A 466 -13.28 13.41 -8.54
C ALA A 466 -12.89 12.85 -7.16
N LEU A 467 -13.87 12.41 -6.37
CA LEU A 467 -13.62 11.74 -5.09
C LEU A 467 -12.75 10.50 -5.27
N GLN A 468 -13.07 9.62 -6.24
CA GLN A 468 -12.23 8.46 -6.53
C GLN A 468 -10.78 8.85 -6.89
N GLN A 469 -10.58 9.94 -7.64
CA GLN A 469 -9.23 10.42 -7.95
C GLN A 469 -8.51 10.95 -6.70
N GLN A 470 -9.21 11.69 -5.82
CA GLN A 470 -8.65 12.14 -4.55
C GLN A 470 -8.23 10.95 -3.67
N VAL A 471 -9.09 9.93 -3.54
CA VAL A 471 -8.78 8.70 -2.78
C VAL A 471 -7.53 8.02 -3.35
N LEU A 472 -7.48 7.80 -4.66
CA LEU A 472 -6.36 7.14 -5.32
C LEU A 472 -5.04 7.89 -5.16
N ARG A 473 -5.06 9.23 -5.31
CA ARG A 473 -3.85 10.06 -5.14
C ARG A 473 -3.38 10.09 -3.69
N THR A 474 -4.32 10.07 -2.74
CA THR A 474 -4.01 10.00 -1.32
C THR A 474 -3.38 8.66 -0.94
N GLU A 475 -3.96 7.54 -1.42
CA GLU A 475 -3.38 6.22 -1.24
C GLU A 475 -1.95 6.16 -1.79
N GLU A 476 -1.74 6.61 -3.04
CA GLU A 476 -0.43 6.64 -3.68
C GLU A 476 0.59 7.49 -2.93
N GLY A 477 0.18 8.66 -2.41
CA GLY A 477 1.02 9.55 -1.62
C GLY A 477 1.43 8.99 -0.26
N ASN A 478 0.81 7.89 0.18
CA ASN A 478 1.02 7.27 1.48
C ASN A 478 1.48 5.80 1.38
N MET A 479 2.29 5.48 0.35
CA MET A 479 2.88 4.16 0.10
C MET A 479 4.40 4.25 0.01
N HIS A 480 5.10 4.17 1.16
CA HIS A 480 6.57 4.29 1.23
C HIS A 480 7.17 3.13 2.04
N SER A 481 7.15 1.92 1.46
CA SER A 481 7.49 0.64 2.07
C SER A 481 6.63 0.25 3.29
N ILE A 482 5.85 1.17 3.78
CA ILE A 482 4.75 1.05 4.74
C ILE A 482 3.55 1.87 4.22
N LEU A 483 2.38 1.69 4.82
CA LEU A 483 1.20 2.52 4.53
C LEU A 483 1.13 3.64 5.56
N THR A 484 1.66 4.82 5.21
CA THR A 484 1.76 5.98 6.11
C THR A 484 0.42 6.69 6.31
N ASP A 485 0.32 7.44 7.40
CA ASP A 485 -0.78 8.36 7.67
C ASP A 485 -0.70 9.64 6.83
N CYS A 486 0.49 10.17 6.66
CA CYS A 486 0.76 11.42 5.97
C CYS A 486 2.16 11.42 5.34
N PRO A 487 2.44 12.25 4.29
CA PRO A 487 3.76 12.27 3.66
C PRO A 487 4.61 13.52 3.97
N GLN A 488 4.05 14.59 4.61
CA GLN A 488 4.67 15.92 4.60
C GLN A 488 5.39 16.31 5.90
N ARG A 489 4.87 15.89 7.06
CA ARG A 489 5.35 16.32 8.38
C ARG A 489 6.33 15.33 9.01
N ASP A 490 6.79 15.64 10.22
CA ASP A 490 7.69 14.80 11.02
C ASP A 490 7.01 13.59 11.67
N GLU A 491 6.14 12.90 10.92
CA GLU A 491 5.37 11.70 11.31
C GLU A 491 5.58 10.57 10.31
N ARG A 492 4.77 10.45 9.28
CA ARG A 492 4.91 9.48 8.17
C ARG A 492 4.94 8.03 8.65
N MET A 493 4.07 7.71 9.61
CA MET A 493 4.03 6.41 10.30
C MET A 493 2.87 5.55 9.81
N GLY A 494 2.95 4.25 10.02
CA GLY A 494 1.87 3.31 9.75
C GLY A 494 0.87 3.26 10.91
N TRP A 495 0.07 4.30 11.11
CA TRP A 495 -0.95 4.35 12.14
C TRP A 495 -2.05 3.32 11.95
N MET A 496 -2.26 2.46 12.96
CA MET A 496 -3.16 1.32 12.87
C MET A 496 -4.63 1.64 13.11
N ASN A 497 -4.96 2.75 13.80
CA ASN A 497 -6.34 3.21 13.91
C ASN A 497 -6.86 3.75 12.57
N ASP A 498 -6.09 4.57 11.87
CA ASP A 498 -6.41 5.07 10.52
C ASP A 498 -6.54 3.94 9.51
N ALA A 499 -5.64 2.97 9.64
CA ALA A 499 -5.57 1.81 8.78
C ALA A 499 -6.78 0.88 8.90
N THR A 500 -7.51 0.88 10.03
CA THR A 500 -8.61 -0.06 10.26
C THR A 500 -9.69 0.01 9.18
N VAL A 501 -10.09 1.19 8.75
CA VAL A 501 -11.06 1.36 7.64
C VAL A 501 -10.40 1.56 6.28
N ARG A 502 -9.15 2.07 6.24
CA ARG A 502 -8.35 2.20 5.04
C ARG A 502 -8.12 0.82 4.39
N PHE A 503 -7.80 -0.20 5.17
CA PHE A 503 -7.50 -1.54 4.65
C PHE A 503 -8.72 -2.25 4.05
N GLU A 504 -9.94 -1.75 4.26
CA GLU A 504 -11.13 -2.21 3.55
C GLU A 504 -11.24 -1.61 2.14
N GLU A 505 -10.61 -0.46 1.89
CA GLU A 505 -10.61 0.25 0.60
C GLU A 505 -9.42 -0.13 -0.28
N THR A 506 -8.20 -0.15 0.29
CA THR A 506 -6.94 -0.34 -0.43
C THR A 506 -6.93 -1.52 -1.40
N PRO A 507 -7.44 -2.74 -1.06
CA PRO A 507 -7.35 -3.90 -1.95
C PRO A 507 -8.28 -3.84 -3.16
N TYR A 508 -9.29 -2.98 -3.15
CA TYR A 508 -10.08 -2.69 -4.36
C TYR A 508 -9.25 -1.93 -5.39
N ASN A 509 -8.37 -1.05 -4.94
CA ASN A 509 -7.61 -0.14 -5.80
C ASN A 509 -6.20 -0.63 -6.12
N PHE A 510 -5.57 -1.44 -5.25
CA PHE A 510 -4.16 -1.86 -5.37
C PHE A 510 -3.94 -3.34 -5.07
N ASP A 511 -2.96 -3.95 -5.75
CA ASP A 511 -2.43 -5.28 -5.43
C ASP A 511 -1.52 -5.17 -4.20
N CYS A 512 -2.13 -5.27 -3.02
CA CYS A 512 -1.48 -5.02 -1.73
C CYS A 512 -1.24 -6.29 -0.89
N ALA A 513 -1.40 -7.50 -1.45
CA ALA A 513 -1.23 -8.75 -0.70
C ALA A 513 0.11 -8.82 0.06
N GLY A 514 1.22 -8.53 -0.64
CA GLY A 514 2.56 -8.52 -0.02
C GLY A 514 2.73 -7.44 1.06
N MET A 515 2.10 -6.28 0.87
CA MET A 515 2.12 -5.19 1.85
C MET A 515 1.33 -5.56 3.11
N PHE A 516 0.15 -6.14 2.99
CA PHE A 516 -0.63 -6.58 4.14
C PHE A 516 0.09 -7.68 4.93
N ARG A 517 0.70 -8.64 4.25
CA ARG A 517 1.55 -9.63 4.92
C ARG A 517 2.72 -8.99 5.66
N LYS A 518 3.39 -7.98 5.07
CA LYS A 518 4.44 -7.23 5.76
C LYS A 518 3.92 -6.54 7.01
N ILE A 519 2.80 -5.82 6.94
CA ILE A 519 2.21 -5.12 8.10
C ILE A 519 1.87 -6.10 9.22
N VAL A 520 1.27 -7.24 8.90
CA VAL A 520 0.98 -8.30 9.86
C VAL A 520 2.27 -8.80 10.52
N ARG A 521 3.31 -9.07 9.75
CA ARG A 521 4.62 -9.51 10.26
C ARG A 521 5.31 -8.44 11.09
N ASP A 522 5.22 -7.16 10.72
CA ASP A 522 5.77 -6.05 11.51
C ASP A 522 5.12 -6.01 12.91
N LEU A 523 3.79 -6.18 13.00
CA LEU A 523 3.09 -6.22 14.29
C LEU A 523 3.42 -7.48 15.11
N ILE A 524 3.47 -8.65 14.50
CA ILE A 524 3.88 -9.90 15.17
C ILE A 524 5.31 -9.75 15.75
N SER A 525 6.21 -9.11 15.01
CA SER A 525 7.61 -9.00 15.40
C SER A 525 7.81 -8.23 16.70
N ILE A 526 6.88 -7.34 17.05
CA ILE A 526 6.94 -6.48 18.23
C ILE A 526 5.85 -6.80 19.27
N GLN A 527 4.99 -7.81 18.99
CA GLN A 527 3.93 -8.20 19.92
C GLN A 527 4.53 -8.70 21.25
N LYS A 528 3.98 -8.21 22.35
CA LYS A 528 4.42 -8.61 23.70
C LYS A 528 3.85 -9.97 24.12
N PRO A 529 4.46 -10.63 25.14
CA PRO A 529 3.95 -11.92 25.62
C PRO A 529 2.52 -11.90 26.15
N ASP A 530 2.01 -10.73 26.58
CA ASP A 530 0.63 -10.51 27.01
C ASP A 530 -0.33 -10.26 25.83
N GLY A 531 0.14 -10.38 24.60
CA GLY A 531 -0.61 -10.16 23.38
C GLY A 531 -0.71 -8.71 22.91
N ALA A 532 -0.23 -7.74 23.70
CA ALA A 532 -0.28 -6.33 23.34
C ALA A 532 0.45 -6.02 22.03
N ILE A 533 -0.13 -5.18 21.18
CA ILE A 533 0.47 -4.64 19.96
C ILE A 533 0.72 -3.15 20.07
N ALA A 534 1.49 -2.57 19.14
CA ALA A 534 1.72 -1.13 19.04
C ALA A 534 0.64 -0.42 18.22
N CYS A 535 0.49 0.90 18.41
CA CYS A 535 -0.39 1.72 17.58
C CYS A 535 0.13 1.94 16.15
N THR A 536 1.41 1.69 15.88
CA THR A 536 2.03 1.85 14.55
C THR A 536 2.74 0.57 14.10
N ALA A 537 2.77 0.31 12.81
CA ALA A 537 3.49 -0.80 12.19
C ALA A 537 4.41 -0.29 11.05
N PRO A 538 5.74 -0.36 11.19
CA PRO A 538 6.51 -0.79 12.37
C PRO A 538 6.32 0.13 13.58
N LYS A 539 6.77 -0.29 14.77
CA LYS A 539 6.69 0.53 15.98
C LYS A 539 7.63 1.73 15.88
N VAL A 540 7.07 2.90 15.73
CA VAL A 540 7.81 4.18 15.82
C VAL A 540 7.22 5.08 16.90
N GLY A 541 5.91 4.98 17.15
CA GLY A 541 5.22 5.82 18.11
C GLY A 541 3.92 5.23 18.62
N GLY A 542 3.20 6.01 19.45
CA GLY A 542 1.90 5.65 20.00
C GLY A 542 1.96 4.82 21.29
N ALA A 543 0.79 4.54 21.86
CA ALA A 543 0.64 3.81 23.11
C ALA A 543 0.91 2.30 22.95
N PHE A 544 1.18 1.65 24.10
CA PHE A 544 1.31 0.21 24.24
C PHE A 544 0.61 -0.21 25.55
N PRO A 545 -0.42 -1.07 25.56
CA PRO A 545 -1.08 -1.66 24.39
C PRO A 545 -1.70 -0.60 23.49
N ALA A 546 -1.88 -0.93 22.21
CA ALA A 546 -2.56 -0.07 21.25
C ALA A 546 -4.00 0.23 21.68
N ASP A 547 -4.57 1.32 21.15
CA ASP A 547 -6.02 1.52 21.25
C ASP A 547 -6.76 0.34 20.60
N PRO A 548 -7.83 -0.18 21.21
CA PRO A 548 -8.61 -1.30 20.68
C PRO A 548 -9.13 -1.09 19.25
N VAL A 549 -9.31 0.17 18.81
CA VAL A 549 -9.69 0.48 17.41
C VAL A 549 -8.56 0.20 16.38
N CYS A 550 -7.33 -0.09 16.84
CA CYS A 550 -6.22 -0.56 16.00
C CYS A 550 -6.42 -2.03 15.54
N SER A 551 -7.66 -2.42 15.24
CA SER A 551 -8.02 -3.75 14.73
C SER A 551 -7.58 -3.98 13.27
N SER A 552 -6.95 -3.00 12.61
CA SER A 552 -6.30 -3.13 11.30
C SER A 552 -5.31 -4.29 11.22
N PHE A 553 -4.78 -4.76 12.34
CA PHE A 553 -3.98 -5.97 12.44
C PHE A 553 -4.76 -7.20 11.90
N LEU A 554 -5.99 -7.41 12.37
CA LEU A 554 -6.87 -8.47 11.89
C LEU A 554 -7.44 -8.14 10.51
N VAL A 555 -7.80 -6.88 10.27
CA VAL A 555 -8.35 -6.42 8.98
C VAL A 555 -7.36 -6.69 7.84
N ALA A 556 -6.06 -6.40 8.01
CA ALA A 556 -5.04 -6.69 6.99
C ALA A 556 -5.03 -8.18 6.62
N GLY A 557 -5.03 -9.08 7.60
CA GLY A 557 -5.08 -10.54 7.37
C GLY A 557 -6.37 -10.97 6.68
N LEU A 558 -7.52 -10.47 7.14
CA LEU A 558 -8.83 -10.80 6.55
C LEU A 558 -8.93 -10.31 5.10
N GLN A 559 -8.52 -9.08 4.82
CA GLN A 559 -8.59 -8.51 3.47
C GLN A 559 -7.60 -9.18 2.51
N ALA A 560 -6.39 -9.56 2.99
CA ALA A 560 -5.46 -10.37 2.22
C ALA A 560 -6.09 -11.72 1.81
N TYR A 561 -6.79 -12.36 2.72
CA TYR A 561 -7.50 -13.60 2.44
C TYR A 561 -8.69 -13.40 1.47
N LEU A 562 -9.56 -12.44 1.73
CA LEU A 562 -10.78 -12.22 0.93
C LEU A 562 -10.46 -11.75 -0.49
N HIS A 563 -9.49 -10.84 -0.67
CA HIS A 563 -9.18 -10.26 -1.98
C HIS A 563 -8.14 -11.06 -2.76
N PHE A 564 -7.14 -11.64 -2.09
CA PHE A 564 -6.00 -12.28 -2.75
C PHE A 564 -5.87 -13.79 -2.47
N ALA A 565 -6.83 -14.38 -1.75
CA ALA A 565 -6.81 -15.79 -1.30
C ALA A 565 -5.57 -16.13 -0.44
N ASP A 566 -5.01 -15.13 0.29
CA ASP A 566 -3.81 -15.30 1.10
C ASP A 566 -4.13 -16.01 2.43
N LYS A 567 -4.33 -17.34 2.33
CA LYS A 567 -4.54 -18.20 3.49
C LYS A 567 -3.27 -18.34 4.34
N GLU A 568 -2.12 -18.26 3.70
CA GLU A 568 -0.81 -18.40 4.33
C GLU A 568 -0.57 -17.32 5.42
N THR A 569 -1.02 -16.09 5.16
CA THR A 569 -0.97 -15.01 6.17
C THR A 569 -1.86 -15.33 7.37
N LEU A 570 -3.04 -15.94 7.17
CA LEU A 570 -3.88 -16.36 8.30
C LEU A 570 -3.24 -17.53 9.08
N GLU A 571 -2.65 -18.51 8.39
CA GLU A 571 -1.94 -19.64 9.01
C GLU A 571 -0.77 -19.16 9.88
N GLU A 572 -0.01 -18.17 9.40
CA GLU A 572 1.14 -17.58 10.11
C GLU A 572 0.70 -16.75 11.33
N ALA A 573 -0.40 -16.00 11.24
CA ALA A 573 -0.74 -14.92 12.15
C ALA A 573 -1.88 -15.22 13.13
N PHE A 574 -2.63 -16.31 12.96
CA PHE A 574 -3.84 -16.57 13.74
C PHE A 574 -3.62 -16.49 15.26
N ASP A 575 -2.57 -17.12 15.76
CA ASP A 575 -2.30 -17.13 17.20
C ASP A 575 -1.90 -15.74 17.72
N ALA A 576 -1.25 -14.91 16.90
CA ALA A 576 -0.95 -13.52 17.23
C ALA A 576 -2.21 -12.63 17.23
N PHE A 577 -3.11 -12.82 16.27
CA PHE A 577 -4.43 -12.16 16.27
C PHE A 577 -5.24 -12.53 17.51
N ALA A 578 -5.23 -13.81 17.87
CA ALA A 578 -5.90 -14.34 19.05
C ALA A 578 -5.31 -13.77 20.34
N ALA A 579 -3.99 -13.63 20.42
CA ALA A 579 -3.31 -13.03 21.56
C ALA A 579 -3.67 -11.55 21.74
N TRP A 580 -3.80 -10.79 20.65
CA TRP A 580 -4.27 -9.40 20.72
C TRP A 580 -5.68 -9.29 21.31
N GLU A 581 -6.62 -10.13 20.87
CA GLU A 581 -7.96 -10.13 21.46
C GLU A 581 -7.93 -10.58 22.93
N GLY A 582 -7.06 -11.54 23.28
CA GLY A 582 -6.81 -11.93 24.68
C GLY A 582 -6.38 -10.74 25.53
N CYS A 583 -5.46 -9.92 25.03
CA CYS A 583 -5.02 -8.68 25.70
C CYS A 583 -6.18 -7.71 25.90
N LEU A 584 -7.11 -7.54 24.94
CA LEU A 584 -8.29 -6.69 25.10
C LEU A 584 -9.25 -7.23 26.17
N LEU A 585 -9.45 -8.53 26.21
CA LEU A 585 -10.30 -9.18 27.22
C LEU A 585 -9.69 -9.06 28.63
N ASP A 586 -8.36 -9.14 28.77
CA ASP A 586 -7.67 -8.91 30.04
C ASP A 586 -7.80 -7.46 30.53
N HIS A 587 -8.01 -6.52 29.61
CA HIS A 587 -8.31 -5.10 29.90
C HIS A 587 -9.81 -4.81 29.84
N SER A 588 -10.65 -5.78 30.13
CA SER A 588 -12.10 -5.62 30.16
C SER A 588 -12.69 -5.97 31.54
N GLU A 589 -13.82 -5.35 31.87
CA GLU A 589 -14.65 -5.69 33.03
C GLU A 589 -16.04 -6.09 32.50
N ASP A 590 -16.50 -7.31 32.83
CA ASP A 590 -17.72 -7.90 32.28
C ASP A 590 -17.84 -7.80 30.75
N TYR A 591 -16.74 -8.09 30.05
CA TYR A 591 -16.59 -8.01 28.59
C TYR A 591 -16.71 -6.59 28.01
N ILE A 592 -16.59 -5.55 28.81
CA ILE A 592 -16.51 -4.15 28.41
C ILE A 592 -15.06 -3.69 28.50
N VAL A 593 -14.44 -3.40 27.37
CA VAL A 593 -13.07 -2.86 27.33
C VAL A 593 -13.04 -1.52 28.06
N ASN A 594 -12.08 -1.34 28.97
CA ASN A 594 -12.07 -0.25 29.94
C ASN A 594 -11.19 0.94 29.57
N TYR A 595 -10.57 0.94 28.34
CA TYR A 595 -9.73 2.03 27.89
C TYR A 595 -9.99 2.38 26.42
N SER A 596 -9.64 3.61 26.03
CA SER A 596 -9.61 4.13 24.66
C SER A 596 -8.73 5.37 24.62
N TYR A 597 -7.97 5.52 23.56
CA TYR A 597 -7.15 6.72 23.32
C TYR A 597 -7.74 7.57 22.19
N TYR A 598 -8.27 6.95 21.15
CA TYR A 598 -8.72 7.59 19.92
C TYR A 598 -10.24 7.50 19.72
N GLY A 599 -10.81 6.29 19.80
CA GLY A 599 -12.23 6.07 19.49
C GLY A 599 -12.56 6.40 18.05
N ASP A 600 -13.69 7.08 17.80
CA ASP A 600 -14.07 7.58 16.46
C ASP A 600 -13.39 8.95 16.24
N TRP A 601 -12.15 8.93 15.74
CA TRP A 601 -11.18 10.02 15.76
C TRP A 601 -11.46 11.08 14.70
N ALA A 602 -11.03 12.33 15.00
CA ALA A 602 -10.89 13.44 14.06
C ALA A 602 -12.17 13.81 13.28
N GLY A 603 -13.35 13.63 13.86
CA GLY A 603 -14.60 14.11 13.28
C GLY A 603 -14.59 15.61 12.98
N PRO A 604 -15.66 16.15 12.35
CA PRO A 604 -15.80 17.60 12.17
C PRO A 604 -15.64 18.36 13.50
N ALA A 605 -15.03 19.53 13.47
CA ALA A 605 -14.59 20.24 14.66
C ALA A 605 -15.69 20.46 15.73
N TYR A 606 -16.95 20.62 15.31
CA TYR A 606 -18.09 20.76 16.23
C TYR A 606 -18.46 19.46 16.98
N ALA A 607 -17.95 18.30 16.51
CA ALA A 607 -18.17 16.98 17.13
C ALA A 607 -16.97 16.50 17.95
N CYS A 608 -15.89 17.28 18.02
CA CYS A 608 -14.66 16.96 18.71
C CYS A 608 -14.43 17.85 19.94
N GLU A 609 -13.45 17.43 20.77
CA GLU A 609 -13.00 18.21 21.94
C GLU A 609 -12.66 19.65 21.55
N PRO A 610 -12.92 20.64 22.40
CA PRO A 610 -12.57 22.03 22.17
C PRO A 610 -11.04 22.22 22.08
N ASN A 611 -10.61 23.39 21.63
CA ASN A 611 -9.19 23.75 21.44
C ASN A 611 -8.46 22.81 20.47
N ASP A 612 -9.13 22.52 19.36
CA ASP A 612 -8.61 21.72 18.26
C ASP A 612 -8.31 20.23 18.62
N GLY A 613 -8.92 19.70 19.66
CA GLY A 613 -8.89 18.27 19.97
C GLY A 613 -9.51 17.42 18.84
N ALA A 614 -9.11 16.15 18.78
CA ALA A 614 -9.57 15.23 17.74
C ALA A 614 -10.47 14.11 18.28
N ARG A 615 -10.56 13.93 19.60
CA ARG A 615 -11.47 12.95 20.21
C ARG A 615 -12.91 13.40 20.06
N SER A 616 -13.77 12.44 19.72
CA SER A 616 -15.21 12.70 19.67
C SER A 616 -15.78 13.03 21.05
N ILE A 617 -16.56 14.11 21.15
CA ILE A 617 -17.34 14.45 22.36
C ILE A 617 -18.74 13.84 22.37
N VAL A 618 -19.16 13.25 21.25
CA VAL A 618 -20.49 12.68 21.07
C VAL A 618 -20.50 11.16 21.03
N THR A 619 -19.33 10.52 20.83
CA THR A 619 -19.19 9.06 20.74
C THR A 619 -18.20 8.57 21.81
N PRO A 620 -18.64 7.76 22.79
CA PRO A 620 -17.75 7.28 23.85
C PRO A 620 -16.66 6.36 23.28
N GLY A 621 -15.39 6.63 23.58
CA GLY A 621 -14.27 5.82 23.10
C GLY A 621 -14.35 4.35 23.54
N VAL A 622 -14.71 4.08 24.79
CA VAL A 622 -14.89 2.70 25.31
C VAL A 622 -16.02 1.91 24.63
N PHE A 623 -17.01 2.61 24.07
CA PHE A 623 -18.03 1.98 23.23
C PHE A 623 -17.41 1.48 21.92
N MET A 624 -16.58 2.30 21.27
CA MET A 624 -15.82 1.93 20.08
C MET A 624 -14.86 0.76 20.38
N SER A 625 -14.08 0.86 21.45
CA SER A 625 -13.16 -0.17 21.92
C SER A 625 -13.82 -1.53 22.10
N THR A 626 -14.98 -1.57 22.79
CA THR A 626 -15.74 -2.81 23.01
C THR A 626 -16.36 -3.34 21.71
N GLY A 627 -16.82 -2.44 20.84
CA GLY A 627 -17.32 -2.83 19.52
C GLY A 627 -16.25 -3.48 18.64
N TYR A 628 -15.00 -3.02 18.71
CA TYR A 628 -13.89 -3.66 17.99
C TYR A 628 -13.45 -4.99 18.63
N SER A 629 -13.52 -5.17 19.95
CA SER A 629 -13.37 -6.50 20.56
C SER A 629 -14.44 -7.48 20.06
N PHE A 630 -15.71 -7.04 19.95
CA PHE A 630 -16.75 -7.85 19.30
C PHE A 630 -16.39 -8.21 17.85
N PHE A 631 -15.95 -7.20 17.07
CA PHE A 631 -15.52 -7.38 15.68
C PHE A 631 -14.37 -8.38 15.58
N ASN A 632 -13.34 -8.26 16.42
CA ASN A 632 -12.19 -9.16 16.47
C ASN A 632 -12.61 -10.59 16.78
N CYS A 633 -13.48 -10.80 17.79
CA CYS A 633 -13.99 -12.14 18.11
C CYS A 633 -14.73 -12.76 16.91
N ARG A 634 -15.58 -12.00 16.22
CA ARG A 634 -16.28 -12.47 15.02
C ARG A 634 -15.31 -12.81 13.90
N THR A 635 -14.35 -11.94 13.61
CA THR A 635 -13.33 -12.11 12.58
C THR A 635 -12.43 -13.33 12.87
N LEU A 636 -12.02 -13.52 14.13
CA LEU A 636 -11.25 -14.70 14.55
C LEU A 636 -12.04 -15.99 14.35
N ALA A 637 -13.36 -15.99 14.60
CA ALA A 637 -14.19 -17.15 14.32
C ALA A 637 -14.23 -17.48 12.83
N GLU A 638 -14.35 -16.50 11.95
CA GLU A 638 -14.32 -16.66 10.49
C GLU A 638 -12.96 -17.16 10.00
N MET A 639 -11.87 -16.60 10.51
CA MET A 639 -10.50 -17.04 10.20
C MET A 639 -10.24 -18.47 10.67
N ALA A 640 -10.71 -18.82 11.87
CA ALA A 640 -10.60 -20.17 12.41
C ALA A 640 -11.34 -21.22 11.54
N GLU A 641 -12.53 -20.87 11.04
CA GLU A 641 -13.25 -21.71 10.06
C GLU A 641 -12.45 -21.91 8.77
N ALA A 642 -11.92 -20.82 8.21
CA ALA A 642 -11.08 -20.85 7.01
C ALA A 642 -9.84 -21.75 7.18
N LEU A 643 -9.30 -21.81 8.40
CA LEU A 643 -8.15 -22.65 8.78
C LEU A 643 -8.53 -24.07 9.22
N GLY A 644 -9.82 -24.40 9.32
CA GLY A 644 -10.30 -25.69 9.84
C GLY A 644 -10.13 -25.84 11.36
N ARG A 645 -9.94 -24.74 12.10
CA ARG A 645 -9.77 -24.71 13.56
C ARG A 645 -11.14 -24.63 14.26
N GLU A 646 -11.97 -25.63 14.11
CA GLU A 646 -13.36 -25.61 14.58
C GLU A 646 -13.53 -25.32 16.09
N GLY A 647 -12.55 -25.76 16.92
CA GLY A 647 -12.55 -25.48 18.35
C GLY A 647 -12.47 -23.99 18.63
N ASP A 648 -11.53 -23.32 17.97
CA ASP A 648 -11.33 -21.88 18.09
C ASP A 648 -12.52 -21.11 17.52
N ALA A 649 -13.06 -21.54 16.38
CA ALA A 649 -14.25 -20.94 15.80
C ALA A 649 -15.44 -20.93 16.77
N ARG A 650 -15.69 -22.05 17.48
CA ARG A 650 -16.73 -22.10 18.52
C ARG A 650 -16.44 -21.18 19.69
N THR A 651 -15.17 -21.15 20.12
CA THR A 651 -14.74 -20.29 21.26
C THR A 651 -14.97 -18.82 20.96
N TYR A 652 -14.50 -18.35 19.79
CA TYR A 652 -14.64 -16.94 19.44
C TYR A 652 -16.06 -16.52 19.10
N ARG A 653 -16.90 -17.41 18.54
CA ARG A 653 -18.35 -17.13 18.44
C ARG A 653 -19.01 -16.97 19.81
N ALA A 654 -18.65 -17.79 20.76
CA ALA A 654 -19.18 -17.69 22.11
C ALA A 654 -18.72 -16.40 22.80
N LEU A 655 -17.46 -16.00 22.62
CA LEU A 655 -16.92 -14.73 23.11
C LEU A 655 -17.64 -13.52 22.48
N ALA A 656 -17.79 -13.51 21.16
CA ALA A 656 -18.57 -12.48 20.44
C ALA A 656 -19.99 -12.36 21.03
N GLY A 657 -20.65 -13.48 21.31
CA GLY A 657 -21.96 -13.50 21.95
C GLY A 657 -21.95 -12.79 23.32
N ARG A 658 -20.96 -13.07 24.16
CA ARG A 658 -20.81 -12.45 25.49
C ARG A 658 -20.53 -10.94 25.42
N VAL A 659 -19.64 -10.53 24.51
CA VAL A 659 -19.36 -9.10 24.30
C VAL A 659 -20.63 -8.38 23.81
N ARG A 660 -21.37 -8.97 22.85
CA ARG A 660 -22.65 -8.42 22.37
C ARG A 660 -23.66 -8.25 23.50
N GLU A 661 -23.83 -9.28 24.34
CA GLU A 661 -24.73 -9.21 25.47
C GLU A 661 -24.33 -8.12 26.49
N ALA A 662 -23.03 -7.96 26.73
CA ALA A 662 -22.51 -6.90 27.60
C ALA A 662 -22.78 -5.52 27.01
N MET A 663 -22.57 -5.31 25.73
CA MET A 663 -22.90 -4.07 25.03
C MET A 663 -24.38 -3.75 25.07
N LEU A 664 -25.26 -4.74 24.87
CA LEU A 664 -26.71 -4.58 24.97
C LEU A 664 -27.10 -4.17 26.38
N ARG A 665 -26.61 -4.85 27.42
CA ARG A 665 -26.92 -4.52 28.80
C ARG A 665 -26.48 -3.11 29.19
N LYS A 666 -25.32 -2.67 28.72
CA LYS A 666 -24.73 -1.40 29.16
C LYS A 666 -25.24 -0.21 28.37
N TRP A 667 -25.47 -0.34 27.09
CA TRP A 667 -25.66 0.79 26.20
C TRP A 667 -26.93 0.79 25.35
N TYR A 668 -27.68 -0.31 25.27
CA TYR A 668 -28.85 -0.34 24.42
C TYR A 668 -30.11 0.16 25.13
N ASP A 669 -30.71 1.19 24.57
CA ASP A 669 -32.06 1.66 24.93
C ASP A 669 -33.08 1.10 23.91
N ALA A 670 -33.86 0.09 24.37
CA ALA A 670 -34.88 -0.55 23.55
C ALA A 670 -36.09 0.36 23.25
N ALA A 671 -36.38 1.35 24.12
CA ALA A 671 -37.50 2.27 23.91
C ALA A 671 -37.30 3.12 22.63
N ASP A 672 -36.09 3.63 22.46
CA ASP A 672 -35.74 4.50 21.31
C ASP A 672 -34.93 3.78 20.21
N ALA A 673 -34.54 2.51 20.45
CA ALA A 673 -33.63 1.73 19.57
C ALA A 673 -32.28 2.44 19.35
N VAL A 674 -31.66 2.92 20.41
CA VAL A 674 -30.40 3.66 20.36
C VAL A 674 -29.33 2.99 21.21
N PHE A 675 -28.07 3.20 20.78
CA PHE A 675 -26.91 2.79 21.54
C PHE A 675 -26.16 3.99 22.12
N ALA A 676 -25.66 3.82 23.35
CA ALA A 676 -24.83 4.77 24.07
C ALA A 676 -25.46 6.18 24.08
N THR A 677 -24.83 7.15 23.41
CA THR A 677 -25.36 8.53 23.35
C THR A 677 -26.43 8.73 22.26
N GLY A 678 -26.67 7.72 21.42
CA GLY A 678 -27.51 7.84 20.22
C GLY A 678 -26.92 8.69 19.11
N SER A 679 -25.60 9.03 19.18
CA SER A 679 -24.92 9.76 18.11
C SER A 679 -24.96 9.01 16.78
N MET A 680 -24.74 9.71 15.66
CA MET A 680 -24.70 9.09 14.34
C MET A 680 -23.66 7.96 14.27
N ALA A 681 -22.50 8.14 14.91
CA ALA A 681 -21.47 7.13 15.01
C ALA A 681 -21.90 5.92 15.82
N CYS A 682 -22.51 6.11 17.00
CA CYS A 682 -23.02 5.00 17.83
C CYS A 682 -24.06 4.17 17.06
N GLN A 683 -24.96 4.81 16.34
CA GLN A 683 -26.00 4.13 15.57
C GLN A 683 -25.43 3.41 14.34
N ALA A 684 -24.60 4.08 13.53
CA ALA A 684 -23.99 3.48 12.34
C ALA A 684 -23.10 2.29 12.72
N PHE A 685 -22.26 2.43 13.74
CA PHE A 685 -21.37 1.38 14.19
C PHE A 685 -22.13 0.15 14.75
N SER A 686 -23.18 0.38 15.55
CA SER A 686 -24.00 -0.71 16.08
C SER A 686 -24.73 -1.50 15.01
N LEU A 687 -25.25 -0.82 13.97
CA LEU A 687 -25.89 -1.44 12.82
C LEU A 687 -24.88 -2.26 12.03
N TRP A 688 -23.72 -1.68 11.72
CA TRP A 688 -22.65 -2.34 10.98
C TRP A 688 -22.09 -3.57 11.71
N LEU A 689 -21.91 -3.49 13.01
CA LEU A 689 -21.52 -4.64 13.82
C LEU A 689 -22.58 -5.75 13.84
N GLY A 690 -23.86 -5.42 13.53
CA GLY A 690 -24.98 -6.34 13.63
C GLY A 690 -25.39 -6.66 15.08
N ILE A 691 -25.08 -5.77 16.04
CA ILE A 691 -25.43 -5.97 17.45
C ILE A 691 -26.84 -5.48 17.77
N VAL A 692 -27.43 -4.62 16.96
CA VAL A 692 -28.83 -4.15 17.12
C VAL A 692 -29.76 -5.36 17.01
N PRO A 693 -30.74 -5.54 17.94
CA PRO A 693 -31.77 -6.58 17.80
C PRO A 693 -32.48 -6.50 16.45
N GLU A 694 -32.76 -7.65 15.83
CA GLU A 694 -33.28 -7.70 14.46
C GLU A 694 -34.59 -6.91 14.29
N GLU A 695 -35.50 -6.99 15.27
CA GLU A 695 -36.77 -6.25 15.31
C GLU A 695 -36.59 -4.73 15.34
N ASP A 696 -35.44 -4.25 15.81
CA ASP A 696 -35.17 -2.81 15.98
C ASP A 696 -34.26 -2.22 14.91
N ARG A 697 -33.63 -3.03 14.07
CA ARG A 697 -32.67 -2.56 13.05
C ARG A 697 -33.25 -1.48 12.12
N ALA A 698 -34.44 -1.70 11.61
CA ALA A 698 -35.09 -0.73 10.73
C ALA A 698 -35.42 0.59 11.46
N ARG A 699 -35.79 0.51 12.74
CA ARG A 699 -36.07 1.68 13.59
C ARG A 699 -34.79 2.48 13.89
N ALA A 700 -33.70 1.79 14.23
CA ALA A 700 -32.39 2.39 14.47
C ALA A 700 -31.85 3.09 13.20
N ALA A 701 -31.97 2.45 12.04
CA ALA A 701 -31.56 3.02 10.74
C ALA A 701 -32.42 4.25 10.37
N LYS A 702 -33.74 4.19 10.60
CA LYS A 702 -34.63 5.34 10.39
C LYS A 702 -34.28 6.52 11.27
N LYS A 703 -33.90 6.27 12.54
CA LYS A 703 -33.42 7.32 13.45
C LYS A 703 -32.12 7.93 12.95
N LEU A 704 -31.12 7.09 12.62
CA LEU A 704 -29.85 7.53 12.06
C LEU A 704 -30.04 8.47 10.85
N ARG A 705 -30.87 8.07 9.89
CA ARG A 705 -31.25 8.91 8.74
C ARG A 705 -31.95 10.19 9.18
N GLY A 706 -32.89 10.11 10.12
CA GLY A 706 -33.64 11.27 10.62
C GLY A 706 -32.72 12.32 11.25
N ASP A 707 -31.76 11.89 12.03
CA ASP A 707 -30.77 12.78 12.66
C ASP A 707 -29.86 13.43 11.59
N LEU A 708 -29.41 12.67 10.59
CA LEU A 708 -28.59 13.17 9.51
C LEU A 708 -29.34 14.23 8.67
N VAL A 709 -30.55 13.93 8.24
CA VAL A 709 -31.37 14.86 7.43
C VAL A 709 -31.75 16.12 8.23
N SER A 710 -32.09 15.95 9.52
CA SER A 710 -32.41 17.10 10.40
C SER A 710 -31.20 18.01 10.64
N ALA A 711 -30.00 17.46 10.62
CA ALA A 711 -28.75 18.22 10.68
C ALA A 711 -28.33 18.82 9.32
N GLY A 712 -29.16 18.71 8.27
CA GLY A 712 -28.80 19.18 6.92
C GLY A 712 -27.58 18.46 6.36
N TYR A 713 -27.42 17.18 6.65
CA TYR A 713 -26.27 16.34 6.29
C TYR A 713 -24.93 16.76 6.94
N ALA A 714 -24.96 17.56 7.99
CA ALA A 714 -23.79 17.81 8.83
C ALA A 714 -23.57 16.59 9.77
N PHE A 715 -22.75 15.65 9.34
CA PHE A 715 -22.50 14.43 10.10
C PHE A 715 -21.54 14.68 11.28
N THR A 716 -21.61 13.80 12.30
CA THR A 716 -20.81 13.90 13.54
C THR A 716 -19.86 12.71 13.71
N THR A 717 -19.74 11.86 12.68
CA THR A 717 -18.87 10.70 12.69
C THR A 717 -17.41 11.10 12.46
N GLY A 718 -16.50 10.35 13.05
CA GLY A 718 -15.07 10.43 12.82
C GLY A 718 -14.60 9.51 11.69
N ASN A 719 -13.29 9.26 11.63
CA ASN A 719 -12.64 8.50 10.55
C ASN A 719 -13.20 7.07 10.39
N LEU A 720 -13.53 6.39 11.48
CA LEU A 720 -14.05 5.02 11.45
C LEU A 720 -15.51 4.98 11.01
N CYS A 721 -16.37 5.71 11.73
CA CYS A 721 -17.80 5.60 11.56
C CYS A 721 -18.36 6.30 10.32
N THR A 722 -17.64 7.23 9.71
CA THR A 722 -18.04 7.86 8.44
C THR A 722 -18.16 6.82 7.31
N ARG A 723 -17.27 5.81 7.30
CA ARG A 723 -17.35 4.70 6.37
C ARG A 723 -18.61 3.87 6.61
N TYR A 724 -18.87 3.48 7.84
CA TYR A 724 -20.03 2.65 8.22
C TYR A 724 -21.36 3.37 8.06
N LEU A 725 -21.39 4.70 8.25
CA LEU A 725 -22.59 5.51 7.99
C LEU A 725 -23.12 5.33 6.56
N LEU A 726 -22.22 5.34 5.58
CA LEU A 726 -22.61 5.18 4.16
C LEU A 726 -23.17 3.78 3.88
N ASP A 727 -22.53 2.75 4.42
CA ASP A 727 -22.97 1.36 4.23
C ASP A 727 -24.36 1.13 4.81
N GLU A 728 -24.58 1.59 6.04
CA GLU A 728 -25.85 1.36 6.74
C GLU A 728 -26.99 2.18 6.15
N LEU A 729 -26.74 3.40 5.71
CA LEU A 729 -27.75 4.15 4.95
C LEU A 729 -28.15 3.38 3.68
N ALA A 730 -27.21 2.86 2.94
CA ALA A 730 -27.50 2.13 1.70
C ALA A 730 -28.16 0.76 1.95
N GLU A 731 -27.77 0.04 3.02
CA GLU A 731 -28.35 -1.26 3.37
C GLU A 731 -29.84 -1.14 3.70
N PHE A 732 -30.23 -0.07 4.39
CA PHE A 732 -31.63 0.18 4.73
C PHE A 732 -32.42 0.98 3.67
N GLY A 733 -31.88 1.09 2.44
CA GLY A 733 -32.57 1.70 1.30
C GLY A 733 -32.46 3.23 1.22
N TYR A 734 -31.61 3.86 2.04
CA TYR A 734 -31.36 5.31 2.05
C TYR A 734 -30.13 5.68 1.23
N VAL A 735 -29.93 5.01 0.09
CA VAL A 735 -28.74 5.22 -0.77
C VAL A 735 -28.67 6.64 -1.37
N ASP A 736 -29.80 7.32 -1.53
CA ASP A 736 -29.83 8.72 -1.99
C ASP A 736 -29.23 9.66 -0.94
N ASP A 737 -29.41 9.37 0.36
CA ASP A 737 -28.78 10.12 1.44
C ASP A 737 -27.27 9.87 1.49
N ALA A 738 -26.82 8.63 1.26
CA ALA A 738 -25.40 8.32 1.10
C ALA A 738 -24.78 9.02 -0.12
N TYR A 739 -25.50 9.07 -1.24
CA TYR A 739 -25.07 9.80 -2.44
C TYR A 739 -24.96 11.31 -2.18
N GLU A 740 -25.91 11.88 -1.45
CA GLU A 740 -25.88 13.30 -1.06
C GLU A 740 -24.64 13.61 -0.22
N LEU A 741 -24.31 12.79 0.77
CA LEU A 741 -23.09 12.93 1.58
C LEU A 741 -21.81 12.95 0.75
N LEU A 742 -21.70 12.08 -0.27
CA LEU A 742 -20.51 11.95 -1.11
C LEU A 742 -20.39 13.04 -2.17
N THR A 743 -21.48 13.72 -2.52
CA THR A 743 -21.52 14.64 -3.68
C THR A 743 -21.78 16.10 -3.32
N ARG A 744 -22.21 16.38 -2.09
CA ARG A 744 -22.45 17.75 -1.62
C ARG A 744 -21.15 18.55 -1.53
N ASP A 745 -21.28 19.86 -1.61
CA ASP A 745 -20.16 20.81 -1.59
C ASP A 745 -20.01 21.58 -0.26
N GLU A 746 -21.04 21.56 0.62
CA GLU A 746 -20.98 22.26 1.89
C GLU A 746 -20.19 21.47 2.93
N TYR A 747 -19.51 22.19 3.84
CA TYR A 747 -18.80 21.63 5.00
C TYR A 747 -19.79 20.89 5.96
N PRO A 748 -19.39 19.74 6.51
CA PRO A 748 -18.22 18.94 6.19
C PRO A 748 -18.49 18.05 4.97
N SER A 749 -17.57 18.01 3.99
CA SER A 749 -17.70 17.13 2.81
C SER A 749 -16.41 17.06 2.01
N TRP A 750 -16.27 16.03 1.18
CA TRP A 750 -15.19 15.95 0.17
C TRP A 750 -15.35 16.99 -0.95
N GLY A 751 -16.59 17.44 -1.21
CA GLY A 751 -16.86 18.56 -2.10
C GLY A 751 -16.30 19.86 -1.57
N PHE A 752 -16.39 20.12 -0.26
CA PHE A 752 -15.76 21.28 0.38
C PHE A 752 -14.23 21.25 0.20
N MET A 753 -13.58 20.09 0.41
CA MET A 753 -12.15 19.94 0.11
C MET A 753 -11.86 20.31 -1.35
N ARG A 754 -12.64 19.80 -2.28
CA ARG A 754 -12.53 20.04 -3.74
C ARG A 754 -12.74 21.50 -4.13
N GLN A 755 -13.68 22.21 -3.50
CA GLN A 755 -13.87 23.66 -3.69
C GLN A 755 -12.67 24.48 -3.22
N ASN A 756 -11.89 23.94 -2.29
CA ASN A 756 -10.61 24.50 -1.84
C ASN A 756 -9.41 23.87 -2.58
N GLU A 757 -9.61 23.43 -3.83
CA GLU A 757 -8.61 22.92 -4.76
C GLU A 757 -7.87 21.65 -4.30
N ALA A 758 -8.42 20.88 -3.34
CA ALA A 758 -7.84 19.63 -2.91
C ALA A 758 -7.76 18.61 -4.05
N THR A 759 -6.58 18.04 -4.24
CA THR A 759 -6.33 16.91 -5.16
C THR A 759 -6.20 15.58 -4.43
N THR A 760 -6.12 15.63 -3.12
CA THR A 760 -6.01 14.55 -2.16
C THR A 760 -7.09 14.71 -1.08
N VAL A 761 -7.32 13.66 -0.30
CA VAL A 761 -8.19 13.69 0.88
C VAL A 761 -7.40 14.26 2.07
N TRP A 762 -8.06 15.11 2.86
CA TRP A 762 -7.46 15.74 4.04
C TRP A 762 -7.70 14.92 5.30
N GLU A 763 -6.85 15.15 6.31
CA GLU A 763 -6.97 14.57 7.65
C GLU A 763 -8.23 15.07 8.37
N ARG A 764 -8.57 16.35 8.16
CA ARG A 764 -9.75 17.00 8.73
C ARG A 764 -10.54 17.68 7.63
N PHE A 765 -11.82 18.00 7.94
CA PHE A 765 -12.65 18.72 6.97
C PHE A 765 -12.41 20.24 6.95
N GLU A 766 -11.65 20.77 7.89
CA GLU A 766 -11.27 22.19 7.98
C GLU A 766 -10.03 22.51 7.14
N LEU A 767 -10.01 23.63 6.42
CA LEU A 767 -8.92 23.97 5.50
C LEU A 767 -7.59 24.22 6.24
N LYS A 768 -7.56 25.13 7.22
CA LYS A 768 -6.31 25.56 7.90
C LYS A 768 -6.44 25.60 9.43
N LYS A 769 -7.42 24.89 9.98
CA LYS A 769 -7.62 24.80 11.41
C LYS A 769 -6.77 23.66 11.97
N ASN A 770 -6.19 23.87 13.15
CA ASN A 770 -5.31 22.91 13.81
C ASN A 770 -4.19 22.36 12.87
N PRO A 771 -3.26 23.19 12.43
CA PRO A 771 -2.28 22.80 11.42
C PRO A 771 -1.39 21.63 11.85
N GLY A 772 -1.17 21.43 13.14
CA GLY A 772 -0.41 20.30 13.67
C GLY A 772 -1.09 18.94 13.43
N MET A 773 -2.40 18.93 13.13
CA MET A 773 -3.21 17.76 12.84
C MET A 773 -4.15 18.00 11.65
N ASN A 774 -3.62 18.56 10.57
CA ASN A 774 -4.37 18.78 9.34
C ASN A 774 -3.47 18.63 8.11
N SER A 775 -3.02 17.40 7.90
CA SER A 775 -2.39 17.02 6.64
C SER A 775 -3.40 17.09 5.50
N HIS A 776 -3.01 17.65 4.38
CA HIS A 776 -3.83 17.68 3.17
C HIS A 776 -3.61 16.47 2.25
N ASN A 777 -2.93 15.44 2.75
CA ASN A 777 -2.75 14.15 2.09
C ASN A 777 -2.80 13.02 3.13
N HIS A 778 -4.02 12.63 3.52
CA HIS A 778 -4.25 11.70 4.62
C HIS A 778 -5.35 10.68 4.27
N PRO A 779 -5.08 9.35 4.30
CA PRO A 779 -5.99 8.35 3.73
C PRO A 779 -7.21 8.00 4.58
N MET A 780 -7.28 8.36 5.86
CA MET A 780 -8.34 7.86 6.75
C MET A 780 -9.76 8.15 6.25
N TYR A 781 -10.04 9.35 5.75
CA TYR A 781 -11.32 9.69 5.13
C TYR A 781 -11.44 9.25 3.66
N GLY A 782 -10.36 8.72 3.08
CA GLY A 782 -10.36 8.04 1.79
C GLY A 782 -11.04 6.67 1.83
N SER A 783 -11.17 6.06 3.02
CA SER A 783 -11.84 4.78 3.25
C SER A 783 -13.25 4.69 2.63
N VAL A 784 -13.94 5.82 2.44
CA VAL A 784 -15.23 5.89 1.73
C VAL A 784 -15.16 5.44 0.28
N GLY A 785 -13.95 5.38 -0.30
CA GLY A 785 -13.70 4.79 -1.62
C GLY A 785 -14.16 3.34 -1.72
N ALA A 786 -14.14 2.57 -0.62
CA ALA A 786 -14.69 1.23 -0.58
C ALA A 786 -16.18 1.19 -0.94
N PHE A 787 -16.97 2.20 -0.51
CA PHE A 787 -18.40 2.28 -0.80
C PHE A 787 -18.70 2.44 -2.31
N LEU A 788 -17.79 3.00 -3.08
CA LEU A 788 -17.95 3.08 -4.54
C LEU A 788 -18.03 1.67 -5.15
N TYR A 789 -17.28 0.71 -4.60
CA TYR A 789 -17.30 -0.69 -5.02
C TYR A 789 -18.41 -1.49 -4.30
N THR A 790 -18.43 -1.49 -2.97
CA THR A 790 -19.35 -2.31 -2.18
C THR A 790 -20.79 -1.81 -2.22
N GLY A 791 -21.00 -0.50 -2.24
CA GLY A 791 -22.32 0.14 -2.31
C GLY A 791 -22.79 0.36 -3.73
N LEU A 792 -22.13 1.24 -4.50
CA LEU A 792 -22.65 1.68 -5.81
C LEU A 792 -22.55 0.61 -6.90
N LEU A 793 -21.46 -0.18 -6.95
CA LEU A 793 -21.37 -1.37 -7.81
C LEU A 793 -21.94 -2.62 -7.16
N GLY A 794 -22.03 -2.65 -5.83
CA GLY A 794 -22.45 -3.81 -5.06
C GLY A 794 -21.48 -4.98 -5.10
N LEU A 795 -20.22 -4.73 -5.47
CA LEU A 795 -19.19 -5.74 -5.67
C LEU A 795 -18.46 -6.04 -4.35
N ALA A 796 -18.59 -7.26 -3.85
CA ALA A 796 -17.90 -7.72 -2.66
C ALA A 796 -17.52 -9.20 -2.74
N PRO A 797 -16.31 -9.61 -2.25
CA PRO A 797 -15.94 -11.02 -2.17
C PRO A 797 -16.78 -11.71 -1.10
N THR A 798 -17.25 -12.93 -1.39
CA THR A 798 -17.97 -13.81 -0.45
C THR A 798 -17.21 -15.12 -0.19
N GLN A 799 -16.19 -15.40 -1.02
CA GLN A 799 -15.19 -16.44 -0.81
C GLN A 799 -13.80 -15.90 -1.20
N PRO A 800 -12.72 -16.53 -0.70
CA PRO A 800 -11.37 -16.05 -0.89
C PRO A 800 -11.02 -15.78 -2.35
N GLY A 801 -10.32 -14.67 -2.59
CA GLY A 801 -9.85 -14.26 -3.92
C GLY A 801 -10.99 -13.95 -4.91
N PHE A 802 -12.22 -13.67 -4.45
CA PHE A 802 -13.40 -13.56 -5.32
C PHE A 802 -13.78 -14.86 -6.04
N ARG A 803 -13.38 -16.02 -5.51
CA ARG A 803 -13.84 -17.31 -6.05
C ARG A 803 -15.37 -17.38 -6.13
N ARG A 804 -16.03 -16.78 -5.13
CA ARG A 804 -17.43 -16.38 -5.16
C ARG A 804 -17.54 -14.94 -4.70
N PHE A 805 -18.40 -14.16 -5.37
CA PHE A 805 -18.61 -12.77 -5.04
C PHE A 805 -20.06 -12.37 -5.24
N SER A 806 -20.46 -11.28 -4.62
CA SER A 806 -21.80 -10.71 -4.80
C SER A 806 -21.74 -9.45 -5.68
N VAL A 807 -22.84 -9.22 -6.44
CA VAL A 807 -23.09 -7.96 -7.12
C VAL A 807 -24.51 -7.52 -6.78
N LYS A 808 -24.62 -6.49 -5.90
CA LYS A 808 -25.88 -5.94 -5.40
C LYS A 808 -25.88 -4.40 -5.50
N PRO A 809 -25.94 -3.82 -6.73
CA PRO A 809 -25.81 -2.38 -6.91
C PRO A 809 -26.88 -1.60 -6.13
N ARG A 810 -26.44 -0.64 -5.34
CA ARG A 810 -27.30 0.37 -4.73
C ARG A 810 -27.30 1.59 -5.66
N MET A 811 -28.42 1.85 -6.34
CA MET A 811 -28.53 2.83 -7.43
C MET A 811 -29.24 4.09 -6.97
N PRO A 812 -28.53 5.17 -6.55
CA PRO A 812 -29.16 6.44 -6.19
C PRO A 812 -30.03 6.98 -7.34
N GLU A 813 -31.13 7.66 -7.03
CA GLU A 813 -32.07 8.17 -8.05
C GLU A 813 -31.36 9.07 -9.07
N LYS A 814 -30.52 10.01 -8.58
CA LYS A 814 -29.80 11.00 -9.40
C LYS A 814 -28.61 10.41 -10.17
N LEU A 815 -28.13 9.21 -9.84
CA LEU A 815 -27.00 8.57 -10.52
C LEU A 815 -27.51 7.70 -11.68
N LEU A 816 -27.13 8.04 -12.91
CA LEU A 816 -27.62 7.36 -14.10
C LEU A 816 -26.79 6.15 -14.52
N SER A 817 -25.53 6.07 -14.09
CA SER A 817 -24.64 4.95 -14.43
C SER A 817 -23.44 4.87 -13.47
N ALA A 818 -22.96 3.65 -13.27
CA ALA A 818 -21.64 3.39 -12.71
C ALA A 818 -21.03 2.14 -13.35
N GLN A 819 -19.72 2.11 -13.43
CA GLN A 819 -18.94 0.97 -13.88
C GLN A 819 -17.63 0.90 -13.10
N GLY A 820 -17.14 -0.30 -12.91
CA GLY A 820 -15.88 -0.54 -12.23
C GLY A 820 -15.55 -2.02 -12.16
N GLY A 821 -14.54 -2.35 -11.44
CA GLY A 821 -14.12 -3.75 -11.29
C GLY A 821 -12.81 -3.89 -10.58
N VAL A 822 -12.43 -5.14 -10.37
CA VAL A 822 -11.16 -5.54 -9.74
C VAL A 822 -10.48 -6.63 -10.55
N ASP A 823 -9.17 -6.69 -10.50
CA ASP A 823 -8.38 -7.76 -11.08
C ASP A 823 -8.08 -8.81 -10.01
N SER A 824 -9.00 -9.77 -9.85
CA SER A 824 -8.89 -10.84 -8.87
C SER A 824 -7.75 -11.83 -9.24
N PRO A 825 -7.31 -12.71 -8.33
CA PRO A 825 -6.38 -13.80 -8.66
C PRO A 825 -6.82 -14.64 -9.85
N TYR A 826 -8.11 -14.78 -10.06
CA TYR A 826 -8.70 -15.61 -11.12
C TYR A 826 -8.95 -14.87 -12.44
N GLY A 827 -8.85 -13.53 -12.44
CA GLY A 827 -9.07 -12.68 -13.61
C GLY A 827 -9.90 -11.44 -13.29
N ALA A 828 -10.11 -10.60 -14.29
CA ALA A 828 -10.82 -9.34 -14.14
C ALA A 828 -12.32 -9.56 -13.92
N ILE A 829 -12.86 -8.89 -12.91
CA ILE A 829 -14.29 -8.77 -12.65
C ILE A 829 -14.70 -7.37 -13.06
N HIS A 830 -15.67 -7.27 -13.98
CA HIS A 830 -16.24 -5.98 -14.37
C HIS A 830 -17.73 -5.94 -14.04
N VAL A 831 -18.13 -4.83 -13.46
CA VAL A 831 -19.54 -4.54 -13.16
C VAL A 831 -19.90 -3.21 -13.80
N ARG A 832 -20.99 -3.15 -14.56
CA ARG A 832 -21.51 -1.91 -15.14
C ARG A 832 -23.02 -1.91 -15.08
N TRP A 833 -23.60 -0.85 -14.58
CA TRP A 833 -25.03 -0.61 -14.66
C TRP A 833 -25.37 0.77 -15.19
N PHE A 834 -26.53 0.90 -15.80
CA PHE A 834 -27.08 2.21 -16.20
C PHE A 834 -28.59 2.17 -16.25
N LYS A 835 -29.19 3.35 -16.01
CA LYS A 835 -30.62 3.63 -16.16
C LYS A 835 -30.86 4.24 -17.54
N ARG A 836 -31.85 3.75 -18.28
CA ARG A 836 -32.21 4.25 -19.58
C ARG A 836 -33.71 4.22 -19.72
N TYR A 837 -34.27 5.02 -20.70
CA TYR A 837 -35.67 4.94 -21.05
C TYR A 837 -36.02 3.49 -21.43
N GLY A 838 -36.87 2.86 -20.63
CA GLY A 838 -37.26 1.44 -20.77
C GLY A 838 -36.59 0.47 -19.81
N GLY A 839 -35.84 0.93 -18.80
CA GLY A 839 -35.39 0.09 -17.71
C GLY A 839 -33.92 0.26 -17.24
N CYS A 840 -33.57 -0.57 -16.28
CA CYS A 840 -32.24 -0.64 -15.73
C CYS A 840 -31.48 -1.84 -16.31
N HIS A 841 -30.22 -1.63 -16.65
CA HIS A 841 -29.33 -2.63 -17.23
C HIS A 841 -28.14 -2.88 -16.30
N LEU A 842 -27.80 -4.17 -16.11
CA LEU A 842 -26.60 -4.61 -15.37
C LEU A 842 -25.81 -5.58 -16.25
N PHE A 843 -24.50 -5.33 -16.35
CA PHE A 843 -23.51 -6.21 -16.99
C PHE A 843 -22.53 -6.68 -15.95
N VAL A 844 -22.22 -7.96 -15.96
CA VAL A 844 -21.26 -8.58 -15.05
C VAL A 844 -20.38 -9.56 -15.82
N ASP A 845 -19.06 -9.35 -15.76
CA ASP A 845 -18.08 -10.31 -16.26
C ASP A 845 -17.59 -11.14 -15.06
N VAL A 846 -17.79 -12.47 -15.16
CA VAL A 846 -17.40 -13.44 -14.12
C VAL A 846 -16.19 -14.22 -14.62
N PRO A 847 -15.03 -14.17 -13.90
CA PRO A 847 -13.82 -14.88 -14.32
C PRO A 847 -14.01 -16.39 -14.37
N PHE A 848 -13.14 -17.07 -15.13
CA PHE A 848 -13.08 -18.52 -15.21
C PHE A 848 -12.92 -19.14 -13.82
N GLY A 849 -13.73 -20.15 -13.53
CA GLY A 849 -13.75 -20.83 -12.25
C GLY A 849 -14.47 -20.09 -11.13
N CYS A 850 -14.95 -18.87 -11.36
CA CYS A 850 -15.68 -18.09 -10.36
C CYS A 850 -17.20 -18.17 -10.52
N THR A 851 -17.91 -17.76 -9.45
CA THR A 851 -19.37 -17.60 -9.45
C THR A 851 -19.76 -16.25 -8.84
N CYS A 852 -20.85 -15.66 -9.36
CA CYS A 852 -21.36 -14.38 -8.86
C CYS A 852 -22.82 -14.52 -8.42
N ASP A 853 -23.14 -14.11 -7.20
CA ASP A 853 -24.50 -13.97 -6.72
C ASP A 853 -24.99 -12.55 -6.99
N VAL A 854 -25.95 -12.40 -7.90
CA VAL A 854 -26.50 -11.10 -8.28
C VAL A 854 -27.85 -10.89 -7.59
N GLU A 855 -28.01 -9.69 -7.02
CA GLU A 855 -29.30 -9.16 -6.62
C GLU A 855 -29.52 -7.80 -7.30
N PHE A 856 -30.45 -7.78 -8.28
CA PHE A 856 -30.67 -6.61 -9.11
C PHE A 856 -32.15 -6.33 -9.32
N MET A 857 -32.66 -5.21 -8.82
CA MET A 857 -34.05 -4.79 -8.96
C MET A 857 -35.03 -5.91 -8.56
N GLY A 858 -34.77 -6.58 -7.42
CA GLY A 858 -35.59 -7.69 -6.90
C GLY A 858 -35.34 -9.04 -7.55
N GLN A 859 -34.59 -9.13 -8.62
CA GLN A 859 -34.15 -10.41 -9.21
C GLN A 859 -32.91 -10.95 -8.49
N LYS A 860 -32.93 -12.23 -8.12
CA LYS A 860 -31.78 -12.95 -7.54
C LYS A 860 -31.34 -14.07 -8.50
N ARG A 861 -30.04 -14.11 -8.85
CA ARG A 861 -29.45 -15.11 -9.74
C ARG A 861 -28.04 -15.45 -9.32
N THR A 862 -27.61 -16.68 -9.54
CA THR A 862 -26.20 -17.07 -9.50
C THR A 862 -25.68 -17.21 -10.92
N LEU A 863 -24.64 -16.45 -11.26
CA LEU A 863 -23.98 -16.42 -12.57
C LEU A 863 -22.71 -17.27 -12.51
N GLN A 864 -22.47 -18.05 -13.57
CA GLN A 864 -21.23 -18.80 -13.78
C GLN A 864 -20.24 -17.98 -14.58
N ALA A 865 -19.01 -18.46 -14.77
CA ALA A 865 -17.99 -17.83 -15.59
C ALA A 865 -18.54 -17.40 -16.97
N GLY A 866 -18.17 -16.17 -17.41
CA GLY A 866 -18.59 -15.56 -18.66
C GLY A 866 -19.19 -14.17 -18.50
N ALA A 867 -19.55 -13.55 -19.63
CA ALA A 867 -20.17 -12.23 -19.67
C ALA A 867 -21.70 -12.35 -19.57
N HIS A 868 -22.31 -11.57 -18.69
CA HIS A 868 -23.75 -11.61 -18.42
C HIS A 868 -24.39 -10.23 -18.55
N HIS A 869 -25.63 -10.20 -19.03
CA HIS A 869 -26.46 -9.01 -19.11
C HIS A 869 -27.85 -9.30 -18.49
N LEU A 870 -28.22 -8.52 -17.50
CA LEU A 870 -29.53 -8.51 -16.90
C LEU A 870 -30.22 -7.18 -17.27
N ASN A 871 -31.52 -7.27 -17.60
CA ASN A 871 -32.34 -6.11 -17.89
C ASN A 871 -33.65 -6.23 -17.11
N VAL A 872 -34.03 -5.16 -16.43
CA VAL A 872 -35.32 -5.03 -15.74
C VAL A 872 -36.04 -3.82 -16.32
N ALA A 873 -37.20 -4.04 -16.97
CA ALA A 873 -38.06 -2.98 -17.44
C ALA A 873 -38.64 -2.21 -16.24
N GLU A 874 -38.81 -0.89 -16.42
CA GLU A 874 -39.48 -0.04 -15.43
C GLU A 874 -40.99 -0.37 -15.37
#